data_5a2b24c62e97faf200a1976b069d0043
#
_entry.id   5a2b24c62e97faf200a1976b069d0043
#
_cell.length_a   1.000
_cell.length_b   1.000
_cell.length_c   1.000
_cell.angle_alpha   90.00
_cell.angle_beta   90.00
_cell.angle_gamma   90.00
#
_symmetry.space_group_name_H-M   'P 1'
#
loop_
_entity.id
_entity.type
_entity.pdbx_description
1 polymer ?
#
loop_
_entity_poly.entity_id
_entity_poly.type
_entity_poly.pdbx_seq_one_letter_code
_entity_poly.pdbx_strand_id
1 'polypeptide(L)'
;MEPFMTVIEFAGISDFIGCDQKYENSYSEVLRFIRERMTFRVYTSVRDKFYLILVFVFIIPVGLSAQNAYIQGVVQDIDGTPLAGAVVMLMRDGTRVAATTCKINGTFKISAHILQTDVLQVSFVGFRNRQIPVSVLTDRNEIHIVLQESNIQLDDVIVMGPSISEDFAVERLESIDIYLSPASGADPLKAVSVMAASTNVSESANTELRGSSGNHSVVVLNGVPVWKPVRNTQLNGIGNFSVFNTELIGQMKVYAGNPPLTIGNSIAGAIEIETPEHITRNDLKLSLSLANAGILISKKISDKNFLQLYANHQFSAPYLWLNHTNTDFLKRFNTTDGGVNLHLQLTPRLKFNLYEYAIDEYYRADTEQYNYKDESKATSRRWFQVAGLTFAALQSGVVVELNNGIDLCKSGYQFGVMDGSTRENRLYTSLAAKYFVRNLGFQAGLTHQYTRVNFYGTFPKYFYDYSDEAEDVTADDKLYNRVWEGYFYCKYTPVRHLLFSGAVRKNIPEASQPNYTSWQVSGRWNMNEKFSLLLSAGKYHTYNVPAYNSQNFALHSSRQYSVDLTSHIYDFDLKLSSYLKNENTRDYFAENGKEAVVERRLKGLEFSVARTIGRFSFAGSYTFIDSRVRLGKKSYRSANDMDYIIRTSIVWRTANQWNIGINFSARPGLYYTPVEYALNISDNVWFPLYGDYNSEQVTAYHSLDLTVNKIFPLNKGH
;
A
#
# COMPACT_ATOMS: atom_id res chain seq x y z
N MET A 1 -13.60 -3.73 17.92
CA MET A 1 -13.27 -4.67 16.83
C MET A 1 -11.87 -5.26 16.97
N GLU A 2 -10.88 -4.59 17.52
CA GLU A 2 -9.58 -5.19 17.80
C GLU A 2 -9.59 -6.38 18.77
N PRO A 3 -10.39 -6.41 19.84
CA PRO A 3 -10.43 -7.59 20.71
C PRO A 3 -11.06 -8.81 20.07
N PHE A 4 -11.98 -8.63 19.10
CA PHE A 4 -12.42 -9.74 18.24
C PHE A 4 -11.33 -10.18 17.27
N MET A 5 -10.51 -9.23 16.75
CA MET A 5 -9.40 -9.57 15.87
C MET A 5 -8.35 -10.45 16.54
N THR A 6 -7.96 -10.16 17.76
CA THR A 6 -6.91 -10.92 18.44
C THR A 6 -7.35 -12.36 18.77
N VAL A 7 -8.63 -12.54 19.09
CA VAL A 7 -9.20 -13.86 19.38
C VAL A 7 -9.54 -14.65 18.12
N ILE A 8 -10.00 -13.96 17.06
CA ILE A 8 -10.38 -14.58 15.78
C ILE A 8 -9.14 -14.90 14.92
N GLU A 9 -8.03 -14.13 15.00
CA GLU A 9 -6.75 -14.50 14.38
C GLU A 9 -6.27 -15.88 14.87
N PHE A 10 -6.57 -16.25 16.11
CA PHE A 10 -6.19 -17.56 16.66
C PHE A 10 -7.11 -18.72 16.23
N ALA A 11 -8.40 -18.46 16.02
CA ALA A 11 -9.35 -19.52 15.67
C ALA A 11 -9.43 -19.78 14.16
N GLY A 12 -9.27 -18.76 13.31
CA GLY A 12 -9.33 -18.89 11.85
C GLY A 12 -8.16 -19.65 11.22
N ILE A 13 -7.07 -19.86 11.97
CA ILE A 13 -5.88 -20.60 11.48
C ILE A 13 -5.98 -22.08 11.83
N SER A 14 -6.65 -22.47 12.91
CA SER A 14 -6.86 -23.87 13.27
C SER A 14 -7.88 -24.55 12.34
N ASP A 15 -8.87 -23.83 11.81
CA ASP A 15 -9.92 -24.39 10.99
C ASP A 15 -9.50 -24.67 9.52
N PHE A 16 -8.38 -24.10 9.06
CA PHE A 16 -7.77 -24.50 7.80
C PHE A 16 -7.05 -25.86 7.85
N ILE A 17 -6.83 -26.43 9.03
CA ILE A 17 -6.11 -27.70 9.24
C ILE A 17 -7.07 -28.86 9.57
N GLY A 18 -8.33 -28.60 9.86
CA GLY A 18 -9.38 -29.58 10.12
C GLY A 18 -9.93 -30.27 8.86
N CYS A 19 -9.05 -30.74 7.97
CA CYS A 19 -9.46 -31.58 6.85
C CYS A 19 -9.41 -33.05 7.26
N ASP A 20 -10.59 -33.59 7.37
CA ASP A 20 -11.01 -34.98 7.59
C ASP A 20 -10.00 -36.09 7.29
N GLN A 21 -9.82 -36.96 8.26
CA GLN A 21 -9.13 -38.28 8.18
C GLN A 21 -9.68 -39.26 7.13
N LYS A 22 -10.56 -38.86 6.22
CA LYS A 22 -11.16 -39.77 5.21
C LYS A 22 -10.46 -39.80 3.85
N TYR A 23 -9.45 -38.99 3.61
CA TYR A 23 -8.71 -38.95 2.34
C TYR A 23 -7.22 -39.33 2.44
N GLU A 24 -6.78 -39.97 3.52
CA GLU A 24 -5.39 -40.36 3.73
C GLU A 24 -4.83 -41.35 2.69
N ASN A 25 -5.64 -42.10 1.97
CA ASN A 25 -5.16 -43.14 1.06
C ASN A 25 -4.82 -42.72 -0.37
N SER A 26 -5.27 -41.54 -0.81
CA SER A 26 -4.98 -41.06 -2.17
C SER A 26 -3.87 -40.00 -2.23
N TYR A 27 -3.70 -39.24 -1.14
CA TYR A 27 -2.62 -38.25 -1.03
C TYR A 27 -1.26 -38.89 -0.67
N SER A 28 -1.26 -40.02 -0.01
CA SER A 28 -0.03 -40.70 0.39
C SER A 28 0.78 -41.22 -0.80
N GLU A 29 0.17 -41.65 -1.89
CA GLU A 29 0.90 -42.11 -3.08
C GLU A 29 1.53 -40.97 -3.89
N VAL A 30 0.87 -39.84 -4.01
CA VAL A 30 1.42 -38.66 -4.72
C VAL A 30 2.53 -37.99 -3.90
N LEU A 31 2.36 -37.92 -2.59
CA LEU A 31 3.41 -37.42 -1.68
C LEU A 31 4.60 -38.36 -1.56
N ARG A 32 4.37 -39.69 -1.68
CA ARG A 32 5.45 -40.67 -1.70
C ARG A 32 6.26 -40.58 -2.99
N PHE A 33 5.60 -40.36 -4.15
CA PHE A 33 6.27 -40.16 -5.43
C PHE A 33 7.11 -38.87 -5.49
N ILE A 34 6.63 -37.80 -4.85
CA ILE A 34 7.37 -36.52 -4.72
C ILE A 34 8.50 -36.64 -3.70
N ARG A 35 8.30 -37.40 -2.60
CA ARG A 35 9.27 -37.57 -1.53
C ARG A 35 10.46 -38.45 -1.94
N GLU A 36 10.27 -39.40 -2.82
CA GLU A 36 11.34 -40.32 -3.27
C GLU A 36 12.24 -39.72 -4.35
N ARG A 37 11.86 -38.60 -5.01
CA ARG A 37 12.66 -37.96 -6.07
C ARG A 37 13.22 -36.57 -5.76
N MET A 38 12.84 -35.94 -4.65
CA MET A 38 13.39 -34.63 -4.23
C MET A 38 13.81 -34.67 -2.76
N THR A 39 14.90 -35.35 -2.45
CA THR A 39 15.60 -35.17 -1.18
C THR A 39 16.42 -33.87 -1.21
N PHE A 40 15.78 -32.72 -1.04
CA PHE A 40 16.48 -31.51 -0.62
C PHE A 40 16.62 -31.55 0.92
N ARG A 41 17.79 -31.86 1.42
CA ARG A 41 18.15 -31.62 2.82
C ARG A 41 18.12 -30.12 3.06
N VAL A 42 17.11 -29.64 3.77
CA VAL A 42 17.05 -28.26 4.25
C VAL A 42 18.05 -28.10 5.38
N TYR A 43 19.14 -27.41 5.13
CA TYR A 43 20.13 -27.05 6.14
C TYR A 43 19.57 -25.97 7.07
N THR A 44 19.69 -26.18 8.38
CA THR A 44 19.04 -25.39 9.44
C THR A 44 19.87 -24.22 9.99
N SER A 45 20.90 -23.73 9.27
CA SER A 45 21.72 -22.61 9.71
C SER A 45 21.51 -21.35 8.88
N VAL A 46 21.47 -20.19 9.53
CA VAL A 46 21.35 -18.87 8.90
C VAL A 46 22.46 -18.61 7.87
N ARG A 47 23.64 -19.17 8.09
CA ARG A 47 24.81 -19.06 7.21
C ARG A 47 24.57 -19.77 5.87
N ASP A 48 23.87 -20.90 5.86
CA ASP A 48 23.61 -21.70 4.66
C ASP A 48 22.46 -21.09 3.83
N LYS A 49 21.53 -20.40 4.47
CA LYS A 49 20.46 -19.62 3.78
C LYS A 49 21.02 -18.43 2.99
N PHE A 50 22.09 -17.81 3.51
CA PHE A 50 22.76 -16.70 2.83
C PHE A 50 23.49 -17.14 1.53
N TYR A 51 24.06 -18.34 1.53
CA TYR A 51 24.68 -18.92 0.34
C TYR A 51 23.66 -19.31 -0.74
N LEU A 52 22.45 -19.72 -0.36
CA LEU A 52 21.38 -20.02 -1.32
C LEU A 52 20.91 -18.75 -2.06
N ILE A 53 20.82 -17.63 -1.37
CA ILE A 53 20.50 -16.31 -1.97
C ILE A 53 21.62 -15.86 -2.89
N LEU A 54 22.88 -16.03 -2.50
CA LEU A 54 24.04 -15.71 -3.34
C LEU A 54 24.08 -16.58 -4.59
N VAL A 55 23.80 -17.86 -4.50
CA VAL A 55 23.74 -18.79 -5.64
C VAL A 55 22.61 -18.44 -6.60
N PHE A 56 21.44 -18.01 -6.10
CA PHE A 56 20.34 -17.54 -6.96
C PHE A 56 20.65 -16.23 -7.71
N VAL A 57 21.46 -15.34 -7.12
CA VAL A 57 21.92 -14.10 -7.76
C VAL A 57 22.96 -14.35 -8.85
N PHE A 58 23.74 -15.44 -8.74
CA PHE A 58 24.84 -15.76 -9.68
C PHE A 58 24.47 -16.73 -10.82
N ILE A 59 23.31 -17.42 -10.77
CA ILE A 59 22.84 -18.33 -11.85
C ILE A 59 21.98 -17.58 -12.89
N ILE A 60 22.09 -16.29 -13.02
CA ILE A 60 21.48 -15.58 -14.15
C ILE A 60 22.39 -15.73 -15.36
N PRO A 61 21.95 -16.32 -16.46
CA PRO A 61 22.81 -16.55 -17.63
C PRO A 61 23.29 -15.22 -18.18
N VAL A 62 24.59 -15.03 -18.14
CA VAL A 62 25.30 -14.03 -18.92
C VAL A 62 25.24 -14.50 -20.37
N GLY A 63 24.34 -13.93 -21.16
CA GLY A 63 24.41 -14.16 -22.58
C GLY A 63 23.10 -14.23 -23.34
N LEU A 64 22.42 -13.08 -23.47
CA LEU A 64 21.59 -12.80 -24.65
C LEU A 64 21.78 -11.30 -24.96
N SER A 65 22.84 -10.99 -25.68
CA SER A 65 23.02 -9.67 -26.30
C SER A 65 22.01 -9.52 -27.42
N ALA A 66 20.79 -9.06 -27.10
CA ALA A 66 19.98 -8.39 -28.09
C ALA A 66 20.70 -7.08 -28.42
N GLN A 67 21.13 -6.88 -29.66
CA GLN A 67 21.65 -5.60 -30.13
C GLN A 67 20.55 -4.55 -30.02
N ASN A 68 20.53 -3.83 -28.89
CA ASN A 68 19.70 -2.63 -28.77
C ASN A 68 20.34 -1.55 -29.64
N ALA A 69 19.61 -1.04 -30.59
CA ALA A 69 19.98 0.19 -31.29
C ALA A 69 20.00 1.33 -30.27
N TYR A 70 20.88 2.28 -30.43
CA TYR A 70 20.92 3.48 -29.59
C TYR A 70 20.87 4.74 -30.46
N ILE A 71 20.37 5.81 -29.87
CA ILE A 71 20.41 7.17 -30.38
C ILE A 71 21.26 7.98 -29.41
N GLN A 72 22.25 8.69 -29.91
CA GLN A 72 23.07 9.56 -29.08
C GLN A 72 23.28 10.93 -29.76
N GLY A 73 23.52 11.95 -28.95
CA GLY A 73 23.71 13.28 -29.47
C GLY A 73 23.98 14.32 -28.37
N VAL A 74 23.84 15.58 -28.74
CA VAL A 74 24.01 16.73 -27.85
C VAL A 74 22.78 17.60 -27.91
N VAL A 75 22.30 18.06 -26.73
CA VAL A 75 21.27 19.09 -26.62
C VAL A 75 21.90 20.40 -26.18
N GLN A 76 21.66 21.46 -26.93
CA GLN A 76 22.23 22.79 -26.70
C GLN A 76 21.19 23.89 -26.96
N ASP A 77 21.44 25.11 -26.49
CA ASP A 77 20.65 26.28 -26.84
C ASP A 77 21.07 26.86 -28.21
N ILE A 78 20.46 27.97 -28.59
CA ILE A 78 20.75 28.66 -29.87
C ILE A 78 22.18 29.23 -29.91
N ASP A 79 22.77 29.54 -28.78
CA ASP A 79 24.12 30.08 -28.63
C ASP A 79 25.19 28.94 -28.52
N GLY A 80 24.77 27.67 -28.62
CA GLY A 80 25.63 26.51 -28.54
C GLY A 80 25.97 26.07 -27.12
N THR A 81 25.34 26.63 -26.09
CA THR A 81 25.57 26.25 -24.69
C THR A 81 24.93 24.89 -24.39
N PRO A 82 25.64 23.90 -23.85
CA PRO A 82 25.09 22.61 -23.54
C PRO A 82 24.01 22.67 -22.47
N LEU A 83 22.86 22.03 -22.70
CA LEU A 83 21.74 21.98 -21.77
C LEU A 83 21.83 20.72 -20.87
N ALA A 84 22.60 20.86 -19.80
CA ALA A 84 22.75 19.81 -18.79
C ALA A 84 21.41 19.53 -18.06
N GLY A 85 21.00 18.26 -17.99
CA GLY A 85 19.73 17.88 -17.36
C GLY A 85 18.51 17.98 -18.28
N ALA A 86 18.66 18.34 -19.58
CA ALA A 86 17.58 18.22 -20.54
C ALA A 86 17.09 16.76 -20.62
N VAL A 87 15.79 16.57 -20.64
CA VAL A 87 15.16 15.24 -20.71
C VAL A 87 14.94 14.87 -22.17
N VAL A 88 15.42 13.68 -22.55
CA VAL A 88 15.25 13.10 -23.88
C VAL A 88 14.42 11.85 -23.74
N MET A 89 13.26 11.79 -24.37
CA MET A 89 12.31 10.68 -24.35
C MET A 89 12.08 10.12 -25.75
N LEU A 90 12.06 8.80 -25.85
CA LEU A 90 11.62 8.09 -27.06
C LEU A 90 10.14 7.72 -26.86
N MET A 91 9.31 8.24 -27.76
CA MET A 91 7.84 8.08 -27.71
C MET A 91 7.39 7.20 -28.88
N ARG A 92 6.47 6.29 -28.63
CA ARG A 92 5.79 5.45 -29.62
C ARG A 92 4.29 5.53 -29.38
N ASP A 93 3.54 5.96 -30.38
CA ASP A 93 2.07 6.10 -30.30
C ASP A 93 1.61 6.86 -29.04
N GLY A 94 2.38 7.90 -28.67
CA GLY A 94 2.10 8.72 -27.49
C GLY A 94 2.55 8.12 -26.14
N THR A 95 3.12 6.92 -26.14
CA THR A 95 3.66 6.28 -24.93
C THR A 95 5.19 6.36 -24.88
N ARG A 96 5.75 6.52 -23.67
CA ARG A 96 7.20 6.56 -23.45
C ARG A 96 7.80 5.14 -23.55
N VAL A 97 8.71 4.96 -24.51
CA VAL A 97 9.46 3.71 -24.71
C VAL A 97 10.74 3.69 -23.88
N ALA A 98 11.45 4.82 -23.84
CA ALA A 98 12.67 5.02 -23.06
C ALA A 98 12.85 6.51 -22.76
N ALA A 99 13.64 6.82 -21.73
CA ALA A 99 14.02 8.19 -21.40
C ALA A 99 15.46 8.23 -20.86
N THR A 100 16.11 9.38 -21.05
CA THR A 100 17.43 9.69 -20.49
C THR A 100 17.53 11.18 -20.21
N THR A 101 18.50 11.59 -19.38
CA THR A 101 18.83 12.99 -19.15
C THR A 101 20.20 13.32 -19.73
N CYS A 102 20.36 14.55 -20.21
CA CYS A 102 21.63 15.03 -20.74
C CYS A 102 22.67 15.21 -19.64
N LYS A 103 23.89 14.81 -19.90
CA LYS A 103 25.07 15.04 -19.04
C LYS A 103 25.42 16.55 -18.99
N ILE A 104 26.40 16.89 -18.13
CA ILE A 104 26.88 18.27 -17.95
C ILE A 104 27.31 18.94 -19.27
N ASN A 105 27.84 18.17 -20.21
CA ASN A 105 28.23 18.64 -21.54
C ASN A 105 27.08 18.55 -22.58
N GLY A 106 25.85 18.42 -22.14
CA GLY A 106 24.66 18.30 -22.99
C GLY A 106 24.52 16.98 -23.75
N THR A 107 25.46 16.02 -23.61
CA THR A 107 25.38 14.75 -24.32
C THR A 107 24.32 13.82 -23.72
N PHE A 108 23.64 13.07 -24.58
CA PHE A 108 22.70 12.02 -24.18
C PHE A 108 22.96 10.73 -24.98
N LYS A 109 22.53 9.61 -24.39
CA LYS A 109 22.46 8.32 -25.07
C LYS A 109 21.20 7.60 -24.60
N ILE A 110 20.33 7.23 -25.53
CA ILE A 110 19.10 6.48 -25.28
C ILE A 110 19.20 5.14 -26.03
N SER A 111 19.02 4.04 -25.31
CA SER A 111 19.11 2.69 -25.86
C SER A 111 17.74 2.01 -25.74
N ALA A 112 17.18 1.59 -26.86
CA ALA A 112 15.89 0.91 -26.93
C ALA A 112 15.75 0.12 -28.23
N HIS A 113 14.68 -0.66 -28.34
CA HIS A 113 14.25 -1.18 -29.64
C HIS A 113 13.56 -0.03 -30.40
N ILE A 114 14.32 0.61 -31.30
CA ILE A 114 13.92 1.85 -31.99
C ILE A 114 13.25 1.52 -33.31
N LEU A 115 12.03 2.03 -33.53
CA LEU A 115 11.28 1.94 -34.78
C LEU A 115 11.34 3.25 -35.56
N GLN A 116 11.11 3.18 -36.88
CA GLN A 116 11.05 4.38 -37.72
C GLN A 116 9.86 5.28 -37.40
N THR A 117 8.81 4.71 -36.79
CA THR A 117 7.60 5.43 -36.36
C THR A 117 7.75 6.16 -35.02
N ASP A 118 8.85 5.91 -34.29
CA ASP A 118 9.09 6.55 -33.00
C ASP A 118 9.40 8.05 -33.15
N VAL A 119 9.13 8.79 -32.09
CA VAL A 119 9.41 10.24 -32.00
C VAL A 119 10.32 10.51 -30.80
N LEU A 120 11.44 11.20 -31.05
CA LEU A 120 12.31 11.69 -29.99
C LEU A 120 11.75 13.02 -29.47
N GLN A 121 11.34 13.07 -28.23
CA GLN A 121 10.86 14.28 -27.56
C GLN A 121 11.94 14.79 -26.62
N VAL A 122 12.31 16.05 -26.76
CA VAL A 122 13.33 16.71 -25.93
C VAL A 122 12.73 17.92 -25.23
N SER A 123 12.94 18.00 -23.92
CA SER A 123 12.44 19.06 -23.07
C SER A 123 13.49 19.56 -22.09
N PHE A 124 13.47 20.86 -21.80
CA PHE A 124 14.29 21.47 -20.77
C PHE A 124 13.53 22.70 -20.19
N VAL A 125 13.71 22.94 -18.90
CA VAL A 125 13.01 24.03 -18.20
C VAL A 125 13.46 25.37 -18.80
N GLY A 126 12.49 26.21 -19.23
CA GLY A 126 12.75 27.48 -19.89
C GLY A 126 12.90 27.41 -21.42
N PHE A 127 12.76 26.23 -22.02
CA PHE A 127 12.89 26.01 -23.46
C PHE A 127 11.64 25.38 -24.07
N ARG A 128 11.41 25.60 -25.36
CA ARG A 128 10.33 24.94 -26.10
C ARG A 128 10.61 23.48 -26.32
N ASN A 129 9.66 22.62 -26.00
CA ASN A 129 9.76 21.20 -26.28
C ASN A 129 9.92 20.96 -27.77
N ARG A 130 10.86 20.09 -28.15
CA ARG A 130 11.12 19.71 -29.53
C ARG A 130 10.80 18.23 -29.74
N GLN A 131 10.03 17.95 -30.79
CA GLN A 131 9.73 16.59 -31.21
C GLN A 131 10.38 16.33 -32.57
N ILE A 132 11.10 15.20 -32.69
CA ILE A 132 11.87 14.83 -33.87
C ILE A 132 11.48 13.40 -34.22
N PRO A 133 10.77 13.15 -35.36
CA PRO A 133 10.52 11.79 -35.80
C PRO A 133 11.83 11.05 -36.07
N VAL A 134 11.95 9.82 -35.61
CA VAL A 134 13.14 9.00 -35.82
C VAL A 134 13.40 8.74 -37.31
N SER A 135 12.36 8.73 -38.13
CA SER A 135 12.46 8.60 -39.60
C SER A 135 13.24 9.72 -40.29
N VAL A 136 13.38 10.88 -39.64
CA VAL A 136 14.10 12.06 -40.21
C VAL A 136 15.57 12.08 -39.79
N LEU A 137 15.99 11.21 -38.85
CA LEU A 137 17.34 11.16 -38.36
C LEU A 137 18.24 10.44 -39.37
N THR A 138 19.10 11.19 -40.05
CA THR A 138 20.07 10.68 -41.03
C THR A 138 21.24 9.94 -40.38
N ASP A 139 21.66 10.37 -39.19
CA ASP A 139 22.63 9.66 -38.36
C ASP A 139 22.10 9.55 -36.93
N ARG A 140 22.11 8.35 -36.36
CA ARG A 140 21.66 8.09 -34.97
C ARG A 140 22.77 8.25 -33.93
N ASN A 141 24.00 8.40 -34.40
CA ASN A 141 25.19 8.44 -33.53
C ASN A 141 25.70 9.86 -33.24
N GLU A 142 25.20 10.88 -33.94
CA GLU A 142 25.71 12.25 -33.77
C GLU A 142 24.59 13.30 -34.02
N ILE A 143 23.56 13.31 -33.17
CA ILE A 143 22.42 14.19 -33.32
C ILE A 143 22.67 15.48 -32.56
N HIS A 144 22.59 16.64 -33.26
CA HIS A 144 22.59 17.96 -32.64
C HIS A 144 21.15 18.50 -32.51
N ILE A 145 20.70 18.66 -31.26
CA ILE A 145 19.37 19.15 -30.94
C ILE A 145 19.50 20.53 -30.33
N VAL A 146 19.05 21.54 -31.07
CA VAL A 146 19.01 22.92 -30.58
C VAL A 146 17.61 23.20 -30.03
N LEU A 147 17.49 23.55 -28.77
CA LEU A 147 16.29 24.04 -28.14
C LEU A 147 16.28 25.59 -28.18
N GLN A 148 15.13 26.16 -28.50
CA GLN A 148 14.93 27.60 -28.45
C GLN A 148 14.41 27.98 -27.07
N GLU A 149 14.98 29.05 -26.49
CA GLU A 149 14.42 29.62 -25.28
C GLU A 149 12.95 29.96 -25.49
N SER A 150 12.16 29.59 -24.55
CA SER A 150 10.76 29.93 -24.53
C SER A 150 10.62 31.33 -23.94
N ASN A 151 10.57 32.36 -24.82
CA ASN A 151 10.09 33.69 -24.44
C ASN A 151 8.56 33.71 -24.18
N ILE A 152 7.96 32.60 -23.95
CA ILE A 152 6.68 32.55 -23.28
C ILE A 152 7.00 33.09 -21.87
N GLN A 153 6.57 34.32 -21.55
CA GLN A 153 6.04 34.53 -20.23
C GLN A 153 5.20 33.29 -19.95
N LEU A 154 5.76 32.38 -19.17
CA LEU A 154 5.01 31.28 -18.61
C LEU A 154 3.83 31.96 -17.96
N ASP A 155 2.64 31.88 -18.58
CA ASP A 155 1.42 32.01 -17.81
C ASP A 155 1.71 31.19 -16.61
N ASP A 156 1.94 31.87 -15.49
CA ASP A 156 2.48 31.28 -14.26
C ASP A 156 1.96 29.87 -14.08
N VAL A 157 2.67 28.89 -14.64
CA VAL A 157 2.38 27.48 -14.37
C VAL A 157 2.74 27.36 -12.90
N ILE A 158 1.72 27.40 -12.08
CA ILE A 158 1.84 27.00 -10.70
C ILE A 158 2.25 25.54 -10.77
N VAL A 159 3.56 25.31 -10.76
CA VAL A 159 4.10 24.04 -10.34
C VAL A 159 3.70 23.97 -8.88
N MET A 160 2.53 23.39 -8.62
CA MET A 160 2.17 22.96 -7.28
C MET A 160 3.25 21.98 -6.94
N GLY A 161 4.21 22.43 -6.13
CA GLY A 161 5.40 21.66 -5.84
C GLY A 161 4.99 20.29 -5.29
N PRO A 162 5.76 19.24 -5.58
CA PRO A 162 5.53 17.91 -5.02
C PRO A 162 5.35 17.99 -3.51
N SER A 163 4.73 16.98 -2.92
CA SER A 163 4.62 16.90 -1.45
C SER A 163 5.98 17.19 -0.83
N ILE A 164 6.06 18.12 0.12
CA ILE A 164 7.34 18.57 0.71
C ILE A 164 8.15 17.40 1.29
N SER A 165 7.47 16.32 1.66
CA SER A 165 8.03 15.09 2.23
C SER A 165 8.34 14.01 1.19
N GLU A 166 8.03 14.22 -0.09
CA GLU A 166 8.12 13.21 -1.15
C GLU A 166 9.52 12.58 -1.27
N ASP A 167 10.57 13.37 -1.09
CA ASP A 167 11.94 12.88 -1.15
C ASP A 167 12.31 11.86 -0.07
N PHE A 168 11.47 11.70 0.96
CA PHE A 168 11.67 10.75 2.06
C PHE A 168 10.79 9.51 1.98
N ALA A 169 10.02 9.34 0.91
CA ALA A 169 9.32 8.08 0.62
C ALA A 169 10.33 6.95 0.32
N VAL A 170 10.05 5.75 0.80
CA VAL A 170 10.86 4.55 0.55
C VAL A 170 10.54 3.98 -0.83
N GLU A 171 9.28 4.03 -1.23
CA GLU A 171 8.80 3.54 -2.53
C GLU A 171 7.84 4.54 -3.17
N ARG A 172 7.83 4.51 -4.49
CA ARG A 172 6.86 5.22 -5.34
C ARG A 172 6.33 4.25 -6.38
N LEU A 173 5.03 4.25 -6.59
CA LEU A 173 4.35 3.45 -7.59
C LEU A 173 3.43 4.33 -8.43
N GLU A 174 3.50 4.18 -9.72
CA GLU A 174 2.49 4.69 -10.65
C GLU A 174 1.41 3.62 -10.90
N SER A 175 0.27 3.98 -11.47
CA SER A 175 -0.80 3.00 -11.78
C SER A 175 -0.29 1.85 -12.64
N ILE A 176 0.65 2.10 -13.56
CA ILE A 176 1.22 1.06 -14.40
C ILE A 176 2.02 0.02 -13.62
N ASP A 177 2.72 0.42 -12.56
CA ASP A 177 3.49 -0.48 -11.71
C ASP A 177 2.56 -1.42 -10.94
N ILE A 178 1.40 -0.89 -10.50
CA ILE A 178 0.36 -1.67 -9.83
C ILE A 178 -0.22 -2.71 -10.79
N TYR A 179 -0.56 -2.33 -12.04
CA TYR A 179 -1.06 -3.25 -13.05
C TYR A 179 -0.06 -4.31 -13.46
N LEU A 180 1.21 -3.97 -13.53
CA LEU A 180 2.27 -4.89 -13.94
C LEU A 180 2.75 -5.80 -12.81
N SER A 181 2.34 -5.55 -11.57
CA SER A 181 2.65 -6.42 -10.43
C SER A 181 1.70 -7.65 -10.44
N PRO A 182 2.18 -8.85 -10.78
CA PRO A 182 1.31 -10.02 -10.91
C PRO A 182 0.61 -10.40 -9.59
N ALA A 183 1.29 -10.21 -8.46
CA ALA A 183 0.77 -10.54 -7.13
C ALA A 183 -0.23 -9.52 -6.58
N SER A 184 -0.31 -8.33 -7.18
CA SER A 184 -1.26 -7.29 -6.73
C SER A 184 -2.69 -7.54 -7.19
N GLY A 185 -2.89 -8.32 -8.26
CA GLY A 185 -4.19 -8.45 -8.92
C GLY A 185 -4.75 -7.09 -9.38
N ALA A 186 -3.88 -6.16 -9.74
CA ALA A 186 -4.18 -4.76 -10.06
C ALA A 186 -4.82 -3.97 -8.90
N ASP A 187 -4.65 -4.40 -7.64
CA ASP A 187 -5.10 -3.68 -6.46
C ASP A 187 -3.96 -2.85 -5.85
N PRO A 188 -4.16 -1.54 -5.56
CA PRO A 188 -3.11 -0.65 -5.08
C PRO A 188 -2.51 -1.08 -3.74
N LEU A 189 -3.34 -1.46 -2.78
CA LEU A 189 -2.84 -1.84 -1.46
C LEU A 189 -2.21 -3.24 -1.47
N LYS A 190 -2.69 -4.15 -2.33
CA LYS A 190 -2.00 -5.42 -2.57
C LYS A 190 -0.64 -5.22 -3.25
N ALA A 191 -0.47 -4.20 -4.08
CA ALA A 191 0.84 -3.85 -4.62
C ALA A 191 1.84 -3.44 -3.53
N VAL A 192 1.36 -2.83 -2.43
CA VAL A 192 2.19 -2.57 -1.25
C VAL A 192 2.48 -3.86 -0.48
N SER A 193 1.54 -4.80 -0.42
CA SER A 193 1.70 -6.04 0.36
C SER A 193 2.81 -6.95 -0.17
N VAL A 194 3.24 -6.80 -1.42
CA VAL A 194 4.35 -7.58 -2.00
C VAL A 194 5.73 -6.95 -1.84
N MET A 195 5.81 -5.73 -1.32
CA MET A 195 7.09 -5.04 -1.05
C MET A 195 7.84 -5.68 0.12
N ALA A 196 9.16 -5.50 0.18
CA ALA A 196 10.00 -5.98 1.30
C ALA A 196 9.55 -5.41 2.65
N ALA A 197 9.11 -4.15 2.68
CA ALA A 197 8.64 -3.48 3.89
C ALA A 197 7.28 -3.97 4.40
N SER A 198 6.53 -4.71 3.58
CA SER A 198 5.26 -5.29 4.00
C SER A 198 5.49 -6.60 4.75
N THR A 199 4.82 -6.72 5.87
CA THR A 199 4.79 -7.92 6.71
C THR A 199 3.43 -8.59 6.71
N ASN A 200 2.59 -8.20 5.75
CA ASN A 200 1.28 -8.82 5.58
C ASN A 200 1.43 -10.32 5.35
N VAL A 201 0.81 -11.09 6.20
CA VAL A 201 0.85 -12.56 6.22
C VAL A 201 -0.34 -13.20 5.54
N SER A 202 -1.41 -12.43 5.32
CA SER A 202 -2.59 -12.82 4.58
C SER A 202 -2.51 -12.30 3.14
N GLU A 203 -3.25 -12.89 2.23
CA GLU A 203 -3.40 -12.39 0.86
C GLU A 203 -4.39 -11.21 0.77
N SER A 204 -4.45 -10.42 1.81
CA SER A 204 -5.37 -9.29 1.94
C SER A 204 -4.74 -7.98 1.48
N ALA A 205 -5.58 -6.97 1.29
CA ALA A 205 -5.18 -5.60 1.04
C ALA A 205 -4.83 -4.81 2.31
N ASN A 206 -4.81 -5.44 3.49
CA ASN A 206 -4.41 -4.79 4.73
C ASN A 206 -2.95 -4.37 4.67
N THR A 207 -2.67 -3.16 5.14
CA THR A 207 -1.34 -2.55 5.04
C THR A 207 -0.54 -2.72 6.33
N GLU A 208 0.11 -3.86 6.47
CA GLU A 208 1.01 -4.16 7.58
C GLU A 208 2.44 -3.79 7.21
N LEU A 209 2.97 -2.75 7.83
CA LEU A 209 4.30 -2.22 7.50
C LEU A 209 5.27 -2.43 8.65
N ARG A 210 6.40 -3.12 8.35
CA ARG A 210 7.50 -3.36 9.29
C ARG A 210 7.03 -3.95 10.63
N GLY A 211 6.20 -4.99 10.56
CA GLY A 211 5.72 -5.76 11.71
C GLY A 211 4.60 -5.12 12.54
N SER A 212 4.12 -3.95 12.15
CA SER A 212 3.00 -3.28 12.82
C SER A 212 1.67 -3.72 12.25
N SER A 213 0.63 -3.72 13.07
CA SER A 213 -0.75 -3.97 12.64
C SER A 213 -1.19 -3.00 11.54
N GLY A 214 -2.01 -3.47 10.60
CA GLY A 214 -2.57 -2.65 9.53
C GLY A 214 -3.35 -1.41 10.03
N ASN A 215 -3.98 -1.51 11.19
CA ASN A 215 -4.70 -0.40 11.83
C ASN A 215 -3.77 0.72 12.34
N HIS A 216 -2.47 0.47 12.44
CA HIS A 216 -1.45 1.44 12.85
C HIS A 216 -0.85 2.21 11.67
N SER A 217 -1.11 1.75 10.43
CA SER A 217 -0.77 2.44 9.19
C SER A 217 -1.92 3.35 8.77
N VAL A 218 -1.60 4.46 8.12
CA VAL A 218 -2.61 5.36 7.55
C VAL A 218 -2.52 5.36 6.03
N VAL A 219 -3.66 5.28 5.37
CA VAL A 219 -3.79 5.53 3.93
C VAL A 219 -4.39 6.91 3.74
N VAL A 220 -3.78 7.73 2.90
CA VAL A 220 -4.16 9.12 2.64
C VAL A 220 -4.48 9.25 1.17
N LEU A 221 -5.62 9.83 0.83
CA LEU A 221 -6.01 10.17 -0.54
C LEU A 221 -6.09 11.69 -0.68
N ASN A 222 -5.30 12.26 -1.57
CA ASN A 222 -5.25 13.71 -1.82
C ASN A 222 -5.18 14.54 -0.51
N GLY A 223 -4.33 14.11 0.44
CA GLY A 223 -4.12 14.80 1.72
C GLY A 223 -5.15 14.50 2.82
N VAL A 224 -6.12 13.61 2.59
CA VAL A 224 -7.15 13.22 3.56
C VAL A 224 -7.01 11.76 3.97
N PRO A 225 -6.98 11.41 5.26
CA PRO A 225 -6.97 10.04 5.73
C PRO A 225 -8.22 9.27 5.28
N VAL A 226 -8.02 8.07 4.72
CA VAL A 226 -9.08 7.12 4.36
C VAL A 226 -9.10 6.03 5.40
N TRP A 227 -10.11 6.05 6.24
CA TRP A 227 -10.31 5.00 7.24
C TRP A 227 -10.92 3.76 6.60
N LYS A 228 -10.56 2.57 7.07
CA LYS A 228 -10.99 1.30 6.47
C LYS A 228 -10.73 1.29 4.95
N PRO A 229 -9.47 1.36 4.51
CA PRO A 229 -9.12 1.44 3.10
C PRO A 229 -9.33 0.11 2.35
N VAL A 230 -9.85 -0.91 3.04
CA VAL A 230 -10.14 -2.26 2.51
C VAL A 230 -11.63 -2.54 2.47
N ARG A 231 -12.06 -3.36 1.52
CA ARG A 231 -13.43 -3.81 1.32
C ARG A 231 -13.54 -5.33 1.42
N ASN A 232 -14.76 -5.84 1.41
CA ASN A 232 -15.07 -7.25 1.63
C ASN A 232 -14.47 -7.75 2.96
N THR A 233 -14.61 -6.91 3.99
CA THR A 233 -14.06 -7.20 5.31
C THR A 233 -14.87 -8.34 5.95
N GLN A 234 -14.19 -9.42 6.27
CA GLN A 234 -14.74 -10.56 7.00
C GLN A 234 -14.93 -10.20 8.47
N LEU A 235 -15.57 -11.10 9.25
CA LEU A 235 -15.75 -10.92 10.71
C LEU A 235 -14.40 -10.72 11.43
N ASN A 236 -13.34 -11.36 10.95
CA ASN A 236 -11.97 -11.21 11.47
C ASN A 236 -11.29 -9.88 11.09
N GLY A 237 -11.97 -8.98 10.36
CA GLY A 237 -11.41 -7.70 9.92
C GLY A 237 -10.46 -7.78 8.73
N ILE A 238 -10.20 -8.96 8.17
CA ILE A 238 -9.38 -9.12 6.97
C ILE A 238 -10.16 -8.65 5.76
N GLY A 239 -9.61 -7.68 5.02
CA GLY A 239 -10.21 -7.14 3.80
C GLY A 239 -9.45 -7.61 2.56
N ASN A 240 -10.18 -8.16 1.58
CA ASN A 240 -9.58 -8.79 0.41
C ASN A 240 -9.06 -7.81 -0.64
N PHE A 241 -9.71 -6.65 -0.77
CA PHE A 241 -9.37 -5.64 -1.78
C PHE A 241 -9.37 -4.25 -1.18
N SER A 242 -8.67 -3.32 -1.81
CA SER A 242 -8.76 -1.91 -1.45
C SER A 242 -10.05 -1.26 -1.97
N VAL A 243 -10.41 -0.12 -1.39
CA VAL A 243 -11.54 0.71 -1.88
C VAL A 243 -11.16 1.55 -3.09
N PHE A 244 -9.91 1.52 -3.53
CA PHE A 244 -9.38 2.36 -4.60
C PHE A 244 -9.50 1.67 -5.96
N ASN A 245 -9.93 2.44 -6.96
CA ASN A 245 -9.82 2.02 -8.35
C ASN A 245 -8.45 2.43 -8.88
N THR A 246 -7.64 1.48 -9.32
CA THR A 246 -6.27 1.70 -9.82
C THR A 246 -6.21 2.69 -10.98
N GLU A 247 -7.25 2.75 -11.81
CA GLU A 247 -7.35 3.70 -12.92
C GLU A 247 -7.47 5.17 -12.48
N LEU A 248 -7.85 5.41 -11.22
CA LEU A 248 -7.98 6.74 -10.62
C LEU A 248 -6.76 7.13 -9.80
N ILE A 249 -5.69 6.34 -9.84
CA ILE A 249 -4.44 6.63 -9.15
C ILE A 249 -3.45 7.23 -10.16
N GLY A 250 -2.96 8.41 -9.84
CA GLY A 250 -1.83 9.02 -10.54
C GLY A 250 -0.51 8.52 -9.98
N GLN A 251 -0.37 8.58 -8.66
CA GLN A 251 0.85 8.20 -7.95
C GLN A 251 0.52 7.69 -6.55
N MET A 252 1.33 6.76 -6.08
CA MET A 252 1.30 6.26 -4.71
C MET A 252 2.70 6.32 -4.10
N LYS A 253 2.82 6.85 -2.87
CA LYS A 253 4.06 6.97 -2.12
C LYS A 253 3.94 6.17 -0.84
N VAL A 254 4.93 5.34 -0.54
CA VAL A 254 4.95 4.47 0.64
C VAL A 254 6.04 4.92 1.60
N TYR A 255 5.64 5.23 2.82
CA TYR A 255 6.50 5.54 3.96
C TYR A 255 6.41 4.37 4.93
N ALA A 256 7.25 3.36 4.75
CA ALA A 256 7.17 2.10 5.50
C ALA A 256 7.53 2.23 7.00
N GLY A 257 8.22 3.28 7.35
CA GLY A 257 8.52 3.68 8.72
C GLY A 257 8.82 5.18 8.72
N ASN A 258 8.70 5.84 9.86
CA ASN A 258 8.91 7.28 9.96
C ASN A 258 8.06 8.09 8.96
N PRO A 259 6.71 7.94 8.96
CA PRO A 259 5.84 8.70 8.07
C PRO A 259 6.00 10.21 8.32
N PRO A 260 5.86 11.06 7.31
CA PRO A 260 5.99 12.50 7.50
C PRO A 260 4.91 13.03 8.43
N LEU A 261 5.26 13.92 9.36
CA LEU A 261 4.30 14.50 10.32
C LEU A 261 3.35 15.55 9.70
N THR A 262 3.43 15.81 8.40
CA THR A 262 2.35 16.42 7.62
C THR A 262 1.11 15.53 7.60
N ILE A 263 1.32 14.20 7.71
CA ILE A 263 0.32 13.16 7.87
C ILE A 263 0.25 12.81 9.36
N GLY A 264 -0.92 12.88 9.97
CA GLY A 264 -1.15 12.49 11.36
C GLY A 264 -1.69 11.07 11.47
N ASN A 265 -1.95 10.67 12.72
CA ASN A 265 -2.69 9.45 13.06
C ASN A 265 -2.07 8.15 12.54
N SER A 266 -0.75 8.04 12.59
CA SER A 266 -0.02 6.81 12.27
C SER A 266 1.11 6.57 13.26
N ILE A 267 1.29 5.32 13.69
CA ILE A 267 2.45 4.86 14.46
C ILE A 267 3.26 3.78 13.73
N ALA A 268 2.82 3.37 12.54
CA ALA A 268 3.51 2.36 11.72
C ALA A 268 4.15 2.98 10.47
N GLY A 269 3.34 3.30 9.50
CA GLY A 269 3.74 3.87 8.24
C GLY A 269 2.58 4.63 7.58
N ALA A 270 2.82 5.20 6.42
CA ALA A 270 1.80 5.89 5.64
C ALA A 270 1.87 5.50 4.16
N ILE A 271 0.71 5.45 3.53
CA ILE A 271 0.55 5.32 2.09
C ILE A 271 -0.19 6.55 1.61
N GLU A 272 0.46 7.38 0.82
CA GLU A 272 -0.12 8.57 0.22
C GLU A 272 -0.51 8.27 -1.23
N ILE A 273 -1.78 8.39 -1.55
CA ILE A 273 -2.35 8.18 -2.86
C ILE A 273 -2.78 9.53 -3.42
N GLU A 274 -2.35 9.82 -4.61
CA GLU A 274 -2.75 11.02 -5.36
C GLU A 274 -3.48 10.61 -6.63
N THR A 275 -4.61 11.28 -6.92
CA THR A 275 -5.33 11.09 -8.17
C THR A 275 -4.59 11.78 -9.31
N PRO A 276 -4.84 11.41 -10.61
CA PRO A 276 -4.19 12.06 -11.73
C PRO A 276 -4.40 13.58 -11.74
N GLU A 277 -3.39 14.32 -12.09
CA GLU A 277 -3.50 15.78 -12.26
C GLU A 277 -4.03 16.18 -13.65
N HIS A 278 -3.91 15.29 -14.63
CA HIS A 278 -4.40 15.50 -15.98
C HIS A 278 -4.70 14.17 -16.66
N ILE A 279 -5.61 14.19 -17.62
CA ILE A 279 -5.85 13.07 -18.53
C ILE A 279 -5.55 13.50 -19.97
N THR A 280 -4.99 12.60 -20.76
CA THR A 280 -4.54 12.92 -22.13
C THR A 280 -5.68 12.91 -23.14
N ARG A 281 -6.67 12.03 -22.95
CA ARG A 281 -7.80 11.82 -23.88
C ARG A 281 -9.08 11.42 -23.15
N ASN A 282 -10.21 11.52 -23.87
CA ASN A 282 -11.45 10.89 -23.43
C ASN A 282 -11.29 9.36 -23.54
N ASP A 283 -11.79 8.64 -22.56
CA ASP A 283 -11.66 7.18 -22.52
C ASP A 283 -12.92 6.54 -21.94
N LEU A 284 -13.30 5.39 -22.50
CA LEU A 284 -14.34 4.53 -21.96
C LEU A 284 -13.75 3.13 -21.81
N LYS A 285 -13.66 2.66 -20.56
CA LYS A 285 -13.18 1.32 -20.25
C LYS A 285 -14.32 0.46 -19.71
N LEU A 286 -14.46 -0.71 -20.26
CA LEU A 286 -15.37 -1.74 -19.78
C LEU A 286 -14.52 -2.90 -19.24
N SER A 287 -14.80 -3.37 -18.06
CA SER A 287 -14.16 -4.52 -17.45
C SER A 287 -15.19 -5.62 -17.19
N LEU A 288 -14.81 -6.85 -17.50
CA LEU A 288 -15.61 -8.02 -17.20
C LEU A 288 -14.69 -9.17 -16.76
N SER A 289 -15.04 -9.79 -15.66
CA SER A 289 -14.37 -10.98 -15.12
C SER A 289 -15.37 -11.99 -14.60
N LEU A 290 -14.91 -13.10 -14.07
CA LEU A 290 -15.77 -14.12 -13.45
C LEU A 290 -16.52 -13.61 -12.20
N ALA A 291 -16.06 -12.53 -11.60
CA ALA A 291 -16.63 -12.01 -10.36
C ALA A 291 -16.89 -10.50 -10.38
N ASN A 292 -16.63 -9.81 -11.50
CA ASN A 292 -16.77 -8.36 -11.56
C ASN A 292 -17.15 -7.88 -12.95
N ALA A 293 -18.05 -6.90 -13.02
CA ALA A 293 -18.33 -6.09 -14.19
C ALA A 293 -18.20 -4.60 -13.82
N GLY A 294 -17.50 -3.84 -14.65
CA GLY A 294 -17.22 -2.44 -14.35
C GLY A 294 -17.20 -1.54 -15.59
N ILE A 295 -17.41 -0.26 -15.35
CA ILE A 295 -17.33 0.80 -16.33
C ILE A 295 -16.56 1.98 -15.74
N LEU A 296 -15.67 2.55 -16.54
CA LEU A 296 -15.00 3.82 -16.26
C LEU A 296 -15.13 4.74 -17.47
N ILE A 297 -15.57 5.97 -17.21
CA ILE A 297 -15.68 7.04 -18.19
C ILE A 297 -14.73 8.15 -17.78
N SER A 298 -13.78 8.49 -18.62
CA SER A 298 -12.88 9.64 -18.44
C SER A 298 -13.20 10.70 -19.48
N LYS A 299 -13.58 11.89 -19.05
CA LYS A 299 -13.94 13.02 -19.89
C LYS A 299 -13.00 14.18 -19.66
N LYS A 300 -12.20 14.51 -20.67
CA LYS A 300 -11.41 15.72 -20.72
C LYS A 300 -12.33 16.91 -21.01
N ILE A 301 -12.40 17.89 -20.13
CA ILE A 301 -13.16 19.13 -20.27
C ILE A 301 -12.27 20.19 -20.91
N SER A 302 -11.01 20.29 -20.45
CA SER A 302 -9.95 21.11 -21.04
C SER A 302 -8.60 20.45 -20.76
N ASP A 303 -7.49 21.08 -21.12
CA ASP A 303 -6.15 20.52 -20.85
C ASP A 303 -5.85 20.35 -19.36
N LYS A 304 -6.51 21.15 -18.51
CA LYS A 304 -6.32 21.18 -17.06
C LYS A 304 -7.56 20.74 -16.27
N ASN A 305 -8.68 20.41 -16.96
CA ASN A 305 -9.94 20.07 -16.32
C ASN A 305 -10.46 18.74 -16.85
N PHE A 306 -10.86 17.86 -15.96
CA PHE A 306 -11.44 16.58 -16.34
C PHE A 306 -12.39 16.03 -15.27
N LEU A 307 -13.20 15.07 -15.71
CA LEU A 307 -14.12 14.29 -14.89
C LEU A 307 -13.91 12.81 -15.20
N GLN A 308 -13.81 11.99 -14.16
CA GLN A 308 -13.86 10.53 -14.28
C GLN A 308 -15.01 10.00 -13.43
N LEU A 309 -15.76 9.07 -14.00
CA LEU A 309 -16.90 8.39 -13.36
C LEU A 309 -16.68 6.89 -13.49
N TYR A 310 -16.87 6.16 -12.41
CA TYR A 310 -16.82 4.69 -12.49
C TYR A 310 -17.93 4.05 -11.67
N ALA A 311 -18.29 2.84 -12.08
CA ALA A 311 -19.17 1.95 -11.33
C ALA A 311 -18.72 0.51 -11.54
N ASN A 312 -18.73 -0.27 -10.48
CA ASN A 312 -18.41 -1.69 -10.50
C ASN A 312 -19.49 -2.48 -9.77
N HIS A 313 -19.74 -3.69 -10.24
CA HIS A 313 -20.56 -4.67 -9.54
C HIS A 313 -19.81 -6.00 -9.46
N GLN A 314 -19.60 -6.49 -8.25
CA GLN A 314 -19.06 -7.81 -7.98
C GLN A 314 -20.20 -8.79 -7.71
N PHE A 315 -20.10 -9.97 -8.31
CA PHE A 315 -21.05 -11.06 -8.16
C PHE A 315 -20.32 -12.38 -7.92
N SER A 316 -20.81 -13.18 -6.98
CA SER A 316 -20.11 -14.39 -6.54
C SER A 316 -20.44 -15.65 -7.38
N ALA A 317 -21.58 -15.72 -8.03
CA ALA A 317 -22.10 -16.97 -8.57
C ALA A 317 -21.16 -17.70 -9.56
N PRO A 318 -20.61 -17.09 -10.63
CA PRO A 318 -19.70 -17.79 -11.53
C PRO A 318 -18.38 -18.20 -10.87
N TYR A 319 -17.87 -17.35 -9.96
CA TYR A 319 -16.64 -17.62 -9.22
C TYR A 319 -16.81 -18.83 -8.29
N LEU A 320 -17.88 -18.87 -7.51
CA LEU A 320 -18.17 -19.98 -6.60
C LEU A 320 -18.44 -21.27 -7.34
N TRP A 321 -19.12 -21.20 -8.48
CA TRP A 321 -19.36 -22.38 -9.32
C TRP A 321 -18.07 -23.02 -9.82
N LEU A 322 -17.08 -22.22 -10.22
CA LEU A 322 -15.79 -22.72 -10.70
C LEU A 322 -14.87 -23.22 -9.56
N ASN A 323 -15.00 -22.65 -8.37
CA ASN A 323 -14.13 -22.93 -7.23
C ASN A 323 -14.82 -23.67 -6.09
N HIS A 324 -15.92 -24.36 -6.33
CA HIS A 324 -16.79 -24.98 -5.33
C HIS A 324 -16.06 -25.92 -4.36
N THR A 325 -14.97 -26.57 -4.79
CA THR A 325 -14.18 -27.48 -3.95
C THR A 325 -13.35 -26.77 -2.89
N ASN A 326 -12.97 -25.52 -3.12
CA ASN A 326 -12.10 -24.74 -2.21
C ASN A 326 -12.85 -23.63 -1.48
N THR A 327 -14.08 -23.36 -1.87
CA THR A 327 -14.89 -22.23 -1.37
C THR A 327 -16.31 -22.65 -0.99
N ASP A 328 -16.49 -23.90 -0.60
CA ASP A 328 -17.81 -24.45 -0.20
C ASP A 328 -18.40 -23.73 1.03
N PHE A 329 -17.52 -23.27 1.94
CA PHE A 329 -17.92 -22.44 3.08
C PHE A 329 -18.46 -21.06 2.66
N LEU A 330 -18.07 -20.54 1.50
CA LEU A 330 -18.48 -19.22 1.02
C LEU A 330 -19.77 -19.32 0.25
N LYS A 331 -20.88 -18.78 0.81
CA LYS A 331 -22.20 -18.87 0.20
C LYS A 331 -22.47 -17.75 -0.79
N ARG A 332 -22.08 -16.52 -0.46
CA ARG A 332 -22.35 -15.37 -1.31
C ARG A 332 -21.48 -14.16 -0.93
N PHE A 333 -20.97 -13.47 -1.92
CA PHE A 333 -20.53 -12.10 -1.79
C PHE A 333 -21.07 -11.26 -2.95
N ASN A 334 -21.51 -10.06 -2.65
CA ASN A 334 -21.92 -9.07 -3.65
C ASN A 334 -21.41 -7.72 -3.18
N THR A 335 -20.86 -6.97 -4.12
CA THR A 335 -20.42 -5.60 -3.84
C THR A 335 -20.80 -4.73 -5.03
N THR A 336 -21.42 -3.60 -4.75
CA THR A 336 -21.65 -2.54 -5.75
C THR A 336 -20.94 -1.31 -5.28
N ASP A 337 -20.03 -0.79 -6.08
CA ASP A 337 -19.28 0.42 -5.77
C ASP A 337 -19.20 1.36 -6.97
N GLY A 338 -19.02 2.63 -6.68
CA GLY A 338 -18.85 3.64 -7.70
C GLY A 338 -18.30 4.94 -7.13
N GLY A 339 -17.80 5.78 -8.02
CA GLY A 339 -17.21 7.02 -7.59
C GLY A 339 -17.01 8.04 -8.69
N VAL A 340 -16.62 9.22 -8.24
CA VAL A 340 -16.36 10.41 -9.04
C VAL A 340 -14.98 10.94 -8.72
N ASN A 341 -14.17 11.26 -9.73
CA ASN A 341 -12.94 12.03 -9.59
C ASN A 341 -13.05 13.27 -10.51
N LEU A 342 -13.11 14.43 -9.90
CA LEU A 342 -13.22 15.72 -10.59
C LEU A 342 -12.00 16.57 -10.28
N HIS A 343 -11.35 17.05 -11.32
CA HIS A 343 -10.23 17.97 -11.23
C HIS A 343 -10.53 19.25 -12.02
N LEU A 344 -10.50 20.39 -11.34
CA LEU A 344 -10.79 21.70 -11.93
C LEU A 344 -9.70 22.71 -11.58
N GLN A 345 -9.06 23.25 -12.60
CA GLN A 345 -8.27 24.45 -12.51
C GLN A 345 -9.20 25.65 -12.71
N LEU A 346 -9.76 26.19 -11.62
CA LEU A 346 -10.75 27.25 -11.65
C LEU A 346 -10.16 28.59 -12.13
N THR A 347 -8.94 28.89 -11.71
CA THR A 347 -8.12 30.00 -12.18
C THR A 347 -6.67 29.55 -12.27
N PRO A 348 -5.74 30.30 -12.87
CA PRO A 348 -4.32 29.98 -12.85
C PRO A 348 -3.75 29.74 -11.42
N ARG A 349 -4.42 30.26 -10.39
CA ARG A 349 -3.97 30.20 -8.98
C ARG A 349 -4.81 29.32 -8.09
N LEU A 350 -5.97 28.85 -8.57
CA LEU A 350 -6.93 28.11 -7.74
C LEU A 350 -7.29 26.78 -8.39
N LYS A 351 -6.97 25.70 -7.71
CA LYS A 351 -7.31 24.32 -8.08
C LYS A 351 -8.33 23.75 -7.10
N PHE A 352 -9.31 23.03 -7.61
CA PHE A 352 -10.29 22.26 -6.85
C PHE A 352 -10.24 20.80 -7.30
N ASN A 353 -10.17 19.90 -6.34
CA ASN A 353 -10.25 18.45 -6.53
C ASN A 353 -11.40 17.90 -5.71
N LEU A 354 -12.17 16.98 -6.28
CA LEU A 354 -13.21 16.24 -5.58
C LEU A 354 -13.09 14.75 -5.92
N TYR A 355 -13.06 13.93 -4.91
CA TYR A 355 -13.17 12.48 -5.03
C TYR A 355 -14.33 12.01 -4.15
N GLU A 356 -15.25 11.26 -4.74
CA GLU A 356 -16.37 10.64 -4.04
C GLU A 356 -16.40 9.15 -4.30
N TYR A 357 -16.79 8.38 -3.31
CA TYR A 357 -16.89 6.94 -3.36
C TYR A 357 -18.06 6.45 -2.54
N ALA A 358 -18.86 5.56 -3.11
CA ALA A 358 -19.94 4.86 -2.43
C ALA A 358 -19.82 3.36 -2.66
N ILE A 359 -20.11 2.57 -1.63
CA ILE A 359 -20.08 1.11 -1.68
C ILE A 359 -21.24 0.51 -0.85
N ASP A 360 -21.83 -0.55 -1.39
CA ASP A 360 -22.77 -1.45 -0.70
C ASP A 360 -22.21 -2.88 -0.82
N GLU A 361 -21.92 -3.50 0.32
CA GLU A 361 -21.30 -4.81 0.42
C GLU A 361 -22.19 -5.79 1.18
N TYR A 362 -22.24 -7.01 0.68
CA TYR A 362 -22.89 -8.14 1.33
C TYR A 362 -21.99 -9.37 1.26
N TYR A 363 -21.80 -10.03 2.39
CA TYR A 363 -21.01 -11.25 2.53
C TYR A 363 -21.75 -12.28 3.38
N ARG A 364 -21.70 -13.55 2.98
CA ARG A 364 -22.31 -14.68 3.68
C ARG A 364 -21.45 -15.92 3.56
N ALA A 365 -21.15 -16.56 4.68
CA ALA A 365 -20.33 -17.76 4.74
C ALA A 365 -20.70 -18.65 5.91
N ASP A 366 -20.47 -19.96 5.78
CA ASP A 366 -20.46 -20.86 6.93
C ASP A 366 -19.21 -20.54 7.76
N THR A 367 -19.41 -20.32 9.04
CA THR A 367 -18.35 -19.93 9.98
C THR A 367 -18.42 -20.85 11.20
N GLU A 368 -17.25 -21.27 11.66
CA GLU A 368 -17.13 -22.06 12.88
C GLU A 368 -16.26 -21.30 13.89
N GLN A 369 -16.75 -21.13 15.11
CA GLN A 369 -16.07 -20.43 16.21
C GLN A 369 -16.31 -21.19 17.52
N TYR A 370 -15.24 -21.62 18.19
CA TYR A 370 -15.31 -22.29 19.49
C TYR A 370 -16.31 -23.46 19.53
N ASN A 371 -16.30 -24.33 18.52
CA ASN A 371 -17.25 -25.45 18.31
C ASN A 371 -18.70 -25.05 17.96
N TYR A 372 -19.00 -23.78 17.83
CA TYR A 372 -20.28 -23.34 17.30
C TYR A 372 -20.17 -23.06 15.81
N LYS A 373 -21.03 -23.70 15.01
CA LYS A 373 -21.05 -23.58 13.55
C LYS A 373 -22.38 -23.06 13.07
N ASP A 374 -22.34 -21.95 12.37
CA ASP A 374 -23.54 -21.34 11.78
C ASP A 374 -23.18 -20.47 10.57
N GLU A 375 -24.19 -19.98 9.87
CA GLU A 375 -24.04 -19.05 8.77
C GLU A 375 -23.77 -17.64 9.31
N SER A 376 -22.63 -17.07 8.98
CA SER A 376 -22.32 -15.67 9.26
C SER A 376 -22.74 -14.75 8.13
N LYS A 377 -23.19 -13.53 8.47
CA LYS A 377 -23.49 -12.46 7.53
C LYS A 377 -22.76 -11.18 7.92
N ALA A 378 -22.15 -10.54 6.91
CA ALA A 378 -21.59 -9.21 7.05
C ALA A 378 -22.14 -8.28 5.97
N THR A 379 -22.50 -7.07 6.37
CA THR A 379 -22.98 -6.02 5.47
C THR A 379 -22.22 -4.75 5.73
N SER A 380 -21.96 -3.95 4.68
CA SER A 380 -21.34 -2.64 4.83
C SER A 380 -21.91 -1.68 3.80
N ARG A 381 -22.32 -0.51 4.25
CA ARG A 381 -22.69 0.63 3.40
C ARG A 381 -21.82 1.80 3.78
N ARG A 382 -21.13 2.34 2.82
CA ARG A 382 -20.22 3.45 3.06
C ARG A 382 -20.29 4.49 1.96
N TRP A 383 -20.18 5.73 2.35
CA TRP A 383 -19.93 6.85 1.47
C TRP A 383 -18.78 7.68 2.04
N PHE A 384 -17.79 7.99 1.22
CA PHE A 384 -16.78 8.96 1.61
C PHE A 384 -16.48 9.95 0.50
N GLN A 385 -16.12 11.17 0.92
CA GLN A 385 -15.78 12.28 0.08
C GLN A 385 -14.44 12.85 0.50
N VAL A 386 -13.63 13.22 -0.49
CA VAL A 386 -12.40 13.99 -0.31
C VAL A 386 -12.50 15.22 -1.21
N ALA A 387 -12.46 16.42 -0.62
CA ALA A 387 -12.46 17.68 -1.33
C ALA A 387 -11.20 18.47 -0.99
N GLY A 388 -10.50 18.96 -2.00
CA GLY A 388 -9.28 19.76 -1.85
C GLY A 388 -9.38 21.07 -2.62
N LEU A 389 -8.99 22.16 -1.97
CA LEU A 389 -8.85 23.47 -2.57
C LEU A 389 -7.41 23.93 -2.37
N THR A 390 -6.70 24.20 -3.46
CA THR A 390 -5.31 24.67 -3.43
C THR A 390 -5.23 26.05 -4.06
N PHE A 391 -4.68 27.00 -3.31
CA PHE A 391 -4.43 28.37 -3.78
C PHE A 391 -2.93 28.66 -3.74
N ALA A 392 -2.39 29.14 -4.86
CA ALA A 392 -0.98 29.53 -4.95
C ALA A 392 -0.84 31.04 -5.17
N ALA A 393 -0.14 31.70 -4.25
CA ALA A 393 0.20 33.11 -4.34
C ALA A 393 1.55 33.27 -5.08
N LEU A 394 1.48 33.46 -6.38
CA LEU A 394 2.63 33.44 -7.30
C LEU A 394 3.80 34.34 -6.93
N GLN A 395 3.51 35.54 -6.42
CA GLN A 395 4.56 36.51 -6.08
C GLN A 395 5.29 36.19 -4.78
N SER A 396 4.69 35.42 -3.90
CA SER A 396 5.23 35.11 -2.57
C SER A 396 5.80 33.70 -2.43
N GLY A 397 5.59 32.82 -3.41
CA GLY A 397 5.97 31.39 -3.30
C GLY A 397 5.18 30.61 -2.25
N VAL A 398 4.04 31.15 -1.80
CA VAL A 398 3.17 30.53 -0.79
C VAL A 398 2.06 29.74 -1.48
N VAL A 399 1.88 28.48 -1.05
CA VAL A 399 0.75 27.64 -1.45
C VAL A 399 -0.08 27.34 -0.21
N VAL A 400 -1.38 27.57 -0.28
CA VAL A 400 -2.35 27.26 0.77
C VAL A 400 -3.24 26.12 0.31
N GLU A 401 -3.39 25.11 1.14
CA GLU A 401 -4.21 23.93 0.89
C GLU A 401 -5.27 23.79 1.97
N LEU A 402 -6.51 23.65 1.56
CA LEU A 402 -7.64 23.29 2.41
C LEU A 402 -8.16 21.94 1.94
N ASN A 403 -8.03 20.92 2.77
CA ASN A 403 -8.54 19.58 2.47
C ASN A 403 -9.65 19.22 3.47
N ASN A 404 -10.71 18.62 2.97
CA ASN A 404 -11.84 18.16 3.75
C ASN A 404 -12.18 16.71 3.39
N GLY A 405 -12.48 15.89 4.40
CA GLY A 405 -12.91 14.51 4.25
C GLY A 405 -14.14 14.21 5.09
N ILE A 406 -15.10 13.52 4.48
CA ILE A 406 -16.29 13.01 5.16
C ILE A 406 -16.36 11.51 4.90
N ASP A 407 -16.57 10.71 5.94
CA ASP A 407 -16.69 9.26 5.83
C ASP A 407 -17.88 8.78 6.69
N LEU A 408 -18.90 8.22 6.06
CA LEU A 408 -20.10 7.70 6.69
C LEU A 408 -20.19 6.21 6.38
N CYS A 409 -20.04 5.38 7.42
CA CYS A 409 -20.03 3.92 7.28
C CYS A 409 -21.03 3.29 8.26
N LYS A 410 -21.83 2.35 7.76
CA LYS A 410 -22.66 1.46 8.57
C LYS A 410 -22.30 0.01 8.21
N SER A 411 -21.87 -0.76 9.21
CA SER A 411 -21.59 -2.19 9.09
C SER A 411 -22.55 -2.98 9.98
N GLY A 412 -22.95 -4.18 9.55
CA GLY A 412 -23.76 -5.11 10.31
C GLY A 412 -23.15 -6.51 10.28
N TYR A 413 -23.26 -7.22 11.38
CA TYR A 413 -22.73 -8.58 11.52
C TYR A 413 -23.77 -9.46 12.23
N GLN A 414 -23.97 -10.68 11.71
CA GLN A 414 -24.84 -11.69 12.31
C GLN A 414 -24.08 -13.02 12.36
N PHE A 415 -24.04 -13.63 13.52
CA PHE A 415 -23.48 -14.96 13.73
C PHE A 415 -23.94 -15.52 15.10
N GLY A 416 -24.72 -16.59 15.11
CA GLY A 416 -25.35 -17.09 16.32
C GLY A 416 -26.10 -15.99 17.09
N VAL A 417 -25.87 -15.88 18.39
CA VAL A 417 -26.48 -14.85 19.24
C VAL A 417 -26.11 -13.41 18.84
N MET A 418 -25.04 -13.23 18.09
CA MET A 418 -24.58 -11.92 17.67
C MET A 418 -25.44 -11.36 16.52
N ASP A 419 -26.16 -10.27 16.78
CA ASP A 419 -26.84 -9.44 15.77
C ASP A 419 -26.53 -7.97 16.06
N GLY A 420 -25.39 -7.52 15.57
CA GLY A 420 -24.84 -6.21 15.87
C GLY A 420 -24.61 -5.35 14.64
N SER A 421 -24.71 -4.05 14.83
CA SER A 421 -24.35 -3.06 13.83
C SER A 421 -23.49 -1.93 14.41
N THR A 422 -22.57 -1.44 13.59
CA THR A 422 -21.70 -0.31 13.92
C THR A 422 -21.94 0.81 12.92
N ARG A 423 -22.14 2.03 13.42
CA ARG A 423 -22.19 3.24 12.60
C ARG A 423 -21.01 4.13 12.95
N GLU A 424 -20.19 4.42 11.95
CA GLU A 424 -19.01 5.28 12.07
C GLU A 424 -19.19 6.52 11.19
N ASN A 425 -19.11 7.69 11.81
CA ASN A 425 -19.13 8.97 11.12
C ASN A 425 -17.83 9.70 11.42
N ARG A 426 -17.13 10.12 10.39
CA ARG A 426 -15.85 10.80 10.52
C ARG A 426 -15.80 12.04 9.66
N LEU A 427 -15.23 13.09 10.22
CA LEU A 427 -14.94 14.35 9.55
C LEU A 427 -13.47 14.66 9.72
N TYR A 428 -12.82 15.04 8.66
CA TYR A 428 -11.45 15.53 8.66
C TYR A 428 -11.38 16.88 7.95
N THR A 429 -10.65 17.83 8.53
CA THR A 429 -10.36 19.11 7.88
C THR A 429 -8.91 19.47 8.15
N SER A 430 -8.21 19.89 7.12
CA SER A 430 -6.80 20.30 7.20
C SER A 430 -6.61 21.62 6.45
N LEU A 431 -6.03 22.60 7.11
CA LEU A 431 -5.56 23.83 6.50
C LEU A 431 -4.04 23.86 6.62
N ALA A 432 -3.34 23.96 5.51
CA ALA A 432 -1.88 24.00 5.45
C ALA A 432 -1.38 25.13 4.57
N ALA A 433 -0.25 25.71 4.93
CA ALA A 433 0.49 26.67 4.13
C ALA A 433 1.90 26.14 3.87
N LYS A 434 2.31 26.11 2.59
CA LYS A 434 3.66 25.74 2.13
C LYS A 434 4.38 27.00 1.65
N TYR A 435 5.64 27.09 1.98
CA TYR A 435 6.50 28.18 1.51
C TYR A 435 7.87 27.65 1.13
N PHE A 436 8.30 27.98 -0.08
CA PHE A 436 9.59 27.57 -0.60
C PHE A 436 10.46 28.80 -0.85
N VAL A 437 11.65 28.82 -0.27
CA VAL A 437 12.64 29.87 -0.46
C VAL A 437 14.02 29.27 -0.63
N ARG A 438 14.61 29.46 -1.81
CA ARG A 438 15.92 28.90 -2.18
C ARG A 438 15.98 27.37 -1.91
N ASN A 439 16.79 26.97 -0.94
CA ASN A 439 17.01 25.58 -0.52
C ASN A 439 16.25 25.16 0.76
N LEU A 440 15.28 25.98 1.17
CA LEU A 440 14.42 25.73 2.32
C LEU A 440 12.96 25.58 1.87
N GLY A 441 12.28 24.58 2.38
CA GLY A 441 10.84 24.40 2.27
C GLY A 441 10.22 24.31 3.65
N PHE A 442 9.13 25.03 3.86
CA PHE A 442 8.37 25.00 5.12
C PHE A 442 6.94 24.62 4.83
N GLN A 443 6.34 23.86 5.74
CA GLN A 443 4.91 23.62 5.75
C GLN A 443 4.41 23.70 7.19
N ALA A 444 3.41 24.51 7.43
CA ALA A 444 2.69 24.57 8.69
C ALA A 444 1.22 24.27 8.45
N GLY A 445 0.57 23.60 9.36
CA GLY A 445 -0.85 23.28 9.21
C GLY A 445 -1.54 23.00 10.52
N LEU A 446 -2.87 23.14 10.45
CA LEU A 446 -3.81 22.77 11.51
C LEU A 446 -4.75 21.71 10.97
N THR A 447 -4.94 20.63 11.72
CA THR A 447 -5.87 19.56 11.38
C THR A 447 -6.92 19.38 12.47
N HIS A 448 -8.13 19.10 12.05
CA HIS A 448 -9.24 18.72 12.89
C HIS A 448 -9.80 17.39 12.45
N GLN A 449 -9.92 16.45 13.36
CA GLN A 449 -10.55 15.15 13.13
C GLN A 449 -11.64 14.93 14.17
N TYR A 450 -12.83 14.60 13.70
CA TYR A 450 -13.94 14.16 14.51
C TYR A 450 -14.32 12.74 14.12
N THR A 451 -14.40 11.85 15.10
CA THR A 451 -14.80 10.45 14.91
C THR A 451 -15.91 10.13 15.90
N ARG A 452 -17.03 9.61 15.39
CA ARG A 452 -18.13 9.08 16.18
C ARG A 452 -18.37 7.64 15.80
N VAL A 453 -18.45 6.77 16.80
CA VAL A 453 -18.75 5.35 16.65
C VAL A 453 -19.96 5.03 17.52
N ASN A 454 -20.98 4.41 16.92
CA ASN A 454 -22.13 3.94 17.63
C ASN A 454 -22.24 2.42 17.45
N PHE A 455 -22.42 1.68 18.54
CA PHE A 455 -22.67 0.25 18.54
C PHE A 455 -24.13 0.01 18.90
N TYR A 456 -24.80 -0.84 18.11
CA TYR A 456 -26.19 -1.21 18.34
C TYR A 456 -26.35 -2.71 18.15
N GLY A 457 -27.18 -3.32 19.00
CA GLY A 457 -27.60 -4.69 18.85
C GLY A 457 -27.13 -5.60 19.96
N THR A 458 -27.21 -6.88 19.70
CA THR A 458 -26.88 -7.95 20.63
C THR A 458 -25.49 -8.49 20.35
N PHE A 459 -24.69 -8.66 21.39
CA PHE A 459 -23.32 -9.17 21.31
C PHE A 459 -23.15 -10.27 22.35
N PRO A 460 -22.35 -11.33 22.08
CA PRO A 460 -22.07 -12.33 23.07
C PRO A 460 -21.38 -11.70 24.28
N LYS A 461 -21.84 -12.05 25.48
CA LYS A 461 -21.22 -11.60 26.74
C LYS A 461 -19.83 -12.18 26.89
N TYR A 462 -19.67 -13.42 26.46
CA TYR A 462 -18.41 -14.16 26.49
C TYR A 462 -17.92 -14.41 25.06
N PHE A 463 -16.67 -14.11 24.80
CA PHE A 463 -16.06 -14.20 23.46
C PHE A 463 -16.00 -15.64 22.90
N TYR A 464 -16.20 -16.66 23.73
CA TYR A 464 -16.12 -18.08 23.37
C TYR A 464 -17.50 -18.73 23.16
N ASP A 465 -18.60 -18.02 23.39
CA ASP A 465 -19.95 -18.58 23.28
C ASP A 465 -20.79 -17.75 22.32
N TYR A 466 -21.04 -18.32 21.15
CA TYR A 466 -21.87 -17.72 20.09
C TYR A 466 -23.19 -18.48 19.89
N SER A 467 -23.46 -19.51 20.71
CA SER A 467 -24.68 -20.32 20.57
C SER A 467 -25.94 -19.45 20.70
N ASP A 468 -27.07 -19.93 20.17
CA ASP A 468 -28.33 -19.21 20.25
C ASP A 468 -28.83 -19.03 21.69
N GLU A 469 -28.32 -19.85 22.61
CA GLU A 469 -28.62 -19.81 24.05
C GLU A 469 -27.57 -19.05 24.88
N ALA A 470 -26.53 -18.49 24.21
CA ALA A 470 -25.46 -17.78 24.90
C ALA A 470 -25.97 -16.55 25.65
N GLU A 471 -25.38 -16.29 26.81
CA GLU A 471 -25.59 -14.99 27.47
C GLU A 471 -25.14 -13.84 26.58
N ASP A 472 -25.99 -12.85 26.42
CA ASP A 472 -25.76 -11.70 25.58
C ASP A 472 -25.71 -10.37 26.34
N VAL A 473 -25.23 -9.35 25.62
CA VAL A 473 -25.22 -7.96 26.07
C VAL A 473 -25.83 -7.10 24.97
N THR A 474 -26.86 -6.37 25.29
CA THR A 474 -27.39 -5.36 24.36
C THR A 474 -26.57 -4.08 24.47
N ALA A 475 -26.00 -3.64 23.35
CA ALA A 475 -25.26 -2.39 23.24
C ALA A 475 -26.09 -1.30 22.56
N ASP A 476 -26.08 -0.08 23.10
CA ASP A 476 -26.47 1.19 22.47
C ASP A 476 -25.45 2.26 22.87
N ASP A 477 -24.21 2.00 22.54
CA ASP A 477 -23.09 2.86 22.94
C ASP A 477 -22.79 3.91 21.89
N LYS A 478 -22.51 5.13 22.33
CA LYS A 478 -22.17 6.28 21.47
C LYS A 478 -20.86 6.89 21.97
N LEU A 479 -19.82 6.62 21.23
CA LEU A 479 -18.47 7.08 21.54
C LEU A 479 -18.05 8.13 20.52
N TYR A 480 -17.31 9.13 20.97
CA TYR A 480 -16.77 10.14 20.06
C TYR A 480 -15.38 10.59 20.51
N ASN A 481 -14.58 10.98 19.55
CA ASN A 481 -13.28 11.59 19.77
C ASN A 481 -13.12 12.80 18.84
N ARG A 482 -12.60 13.88 19.36
CA ARG A 482 -12.33 15.10 18.63
C ARG A 482 -10.89 15.48 18.84
N VAL A 483 -10.10 15.53 17.78
CA VAL A 483 -8.66 15.76 17.84
C VAL A 483 -8.29 16.99 17.02
N TRP A 484 -7.69 17.97 17.67
CA TRP A 484 -7.06 19.11 17.03
C TRP A 484 -5.55 18.95 17.12
N GLU A 485 -4.85 19.16 16.01
CA GLU A 485 -3.39 19.11 15.98
C GLU A 485 -2.83 20.22 15.11
N GLY A 486 -1.78 20.88 15.60
CA GLY A 486 -0.93 21.75 14.82
C GLY A 486 0.37 21.06 14.44
N TYR A 487 0.89 21.31 13.26
CA TYR A 487 2.19 20.79 12.85
C TYR A 487 3.04 21.83 12.11
N PHE A 488 4.34 21.60 12.19
CA PHE A 488 5.35 22.33 11.44
C PHE A 488 6.36 21.34 10.85
N TYR A 489 6.64 21.48 9.57
CA TYR A 489 7.60 20.66 8.81
C TYR A 489 8.58 21.60 8.10
N CYS A 490 9.87 21.27 8.18
CA CYS A 490 10.94 21.98 7.50
C CYS A 490 11.77 20.99 6.67
N LYS A 491 12.05 21.33 5.42
CA LYS A 491 12.98 20.64 4.52
C LYS A 491 14.12 21.58 4.19
N TYR A 492 15.36 21.10 4.29
CA TYR A 492 16.56 21.84 3.97
C TYR A 492 17.47 21.08 3.03
N THR A 493 17.82 21.70 1.90
CA THR A 493 18.69 21.12 0.87
C THR A 493 19.95 21.97 0.73
N PRO A 494 20.94 21.85 1.65
CA PRO A 494 22.15 22.68 1.62
C PRO A 494 22.91 22.57 0.30
N VAL A 495 22.98 21.37 -0.24
CA VAL A 495 23.58 21.03 -1.53
C VAL A 495 22.74 19.97 -2.22
N ARG A 496 22.86 19.82 -3.55
CA ARG A 496 21.98 18.92 -4.34
C ARG A 496 21.95 17.45 -3.88
N HIS A 497 22.98 16.98 -3.22
CA HIS A 497 23.10 15.59 -2.76
C HIS A 497 22.79 15.37 -1.28
N LEU A 498 22.46 16.43 -0.53
CA LEU A 498 22.10 16.32 0.88
C LEU A 498 20.74 16.99 1.13
N LEU A 499 19.82 16.23 1.70
CA LEU A 499 18.49 16.69 2.07
C LEU A 499 18.24 16.35 3.54
N PHE A 500 17.74 17.29 4.29
CA PHE A 500 17.34 17.11 5.69
C PHE A 500 15.89 17.50 5.85
N SER A 501 15.19 16.84 6.77
CA SER A 501 13.87 17.28 7.23
C SER A 501 13.75 17.16 8.73
N GLY A 502 12.96 18.05 9.31
CA GLY A 502 12.55 18.01 10.70
C GLY A 502 11.10 18.43 10.82
N ALA A 503 10.37 17.77 11.70
CA ALA A 503 8.96 18.07 11.90
C ALA A 503 8.55 17.88 13.37
N VAL A 504 7.56 18.65 13.77
CA VAL A 504 6.86 18.51 15.05
C VAL A 504 5.36 18.57 14.81
N ARG A 505 4.59 17.74 15.50
CA ARG A 505 3.13 17.74 15.52
C ARG A 505 2.65 17.61 16.94
N LYS A 506 1.77 18.49 17.35
CA LYS A 506 1.26 18.56 18.71
C LYS A 506 -0.26 18.62 18.71
N ASN A 507 -0.89 17.84 19.59
CA ASN A 507 -2.32 17.98 19.82
C ASN A 507 -2.63 19.20 20.69
N ILE A 508 -3.86 19.69 20.51
CA ILE A 508 -4.51 20.69 21.37
C ILE A 508 -5.57 19.90 22.15
N PRO A 509 -5.26 19.41 23.37
CA PRO A 509 -6.10 18.45 24.07
C PRO A 509 -7.40 19.10 24.55
N GLU A 510 -8.52 18.40 24.40
CA GLU A 510 -9.75 18.69 25.13
C GLU A 510 -9.65 18.14 26.57
N ALA A 511 -10.56 18.53 27.46
CA ALA A 511 -10.44 18.39 28.92
C ALA A 511 -10.07 16.99 29.49
N SER A 512 -10.31 15.90 28.77
CA SER A 512 -9.98 14.52 29.19
C SER A 512 -8.92 13.84 28.36
N GLN A 513 -8.39 14.51 27.32
CA GLN A 513 -7.44 13.90 26.40
C GLN A 513 -6.01 14.01 26.91
N PRO A 514 -5.18 12.97 26.69
CA PRO A 514 -3.76 13.04 26.98
C PRO A 514 -3.06 14.04 26.06
N ASN A 515 -2.14 14.81 26.62
CA ASN A 515 -1.28 15.71 25.87
C ASN A 515 -0.11 14.94 25.25
N TYR A 516 0.11 15.10 23.95
CA TYR A 516 1.23 14.45 23.26
C TYR A 516 1.91 15.35 22.25
N THR A 517 3.16 15.02 21.97
CA THR A 517 3.95 15.65 20.90
C THR A 517 4.66 14.56 20.11
N SER A 518 4.43 14.56 18.81
CA SER A 518 5.17 13.76 17.83
C SER A 518 6.29 14.59 17.23
N TRP A 519 7.42 13.96 16.93
CA TRP A 519 8.54 14.60 16.26
C TRP A 519 9.21 13.64 15.28
N GLN A 520 9.83 14.19 14.25
CA GLN A 520 10.55 13.44 13.23
C GLN A 520 11.76 14.23 12.76
N VAL A 521 12.85 13.50 12.47
CA VAL A 521 14.00 13.98 11.72
C VAL A 521 14.40 12.95 10.68
N SER A 522 14.76 13.42 9.48
CA SER A 522 15.28 12.55 8.43
C SER A 522 16.39 13.25 7.66
N GLY A 523 17.33 12.47 7.16
CA GLY A 523 18.42 12.93 6.32
C GLY A 523 18.63 11.98 5.16
N ARG A 524 18.62 12.51 3.93
CA ARG A 524 18.96 11.75 2.71
C ARG A 524 20.27 12.25 2.16
N TRP A 525 21.19 11.33 1.94
CA TRP A 525 22.47 11.57 1.28
C TRP A 525 22.55 10.78 -0.03
N ASN A 526 22.42 11.47 -1.15
CA ASN A 526 22.68 10.91 -2.48
C ASN A 526 24.21 10.95 -2.71
N MET A 527 24.92 9.89 -2.30
CA MET A 527 26.38 9.81 -2.35
C MET A 527 26.89 10.04 -3.76
N ASN A 528 26.18 9.48 -4.75
CA ASN A 528 26.36 9.67 -6.18
C ASN A 528 25.08 9.25 -6.92
N GLU A 529 25.11 9.19 -8.24
CA GLU A 529 23.96 8.76 -9.07
C GLU A 529 23.51 7.31 -8.82
N LYS A 530 24.36 6.50 -8.17
CA LYS A 530 24.14 5.06 -7.95
C LYS A 530 23.71 4.71 -6.52
N PHE A 531 24.05 5.54 -5.54
CA PHE A 531 23.84 5.24 -4.12
C PHE A 531 23.14 6.38 -3.40
N SER A 532 22.10 6.05 -2.67
CA SER A 532 21.39 6.97 -1.75
C SER A 532 21.17 6.31 -0.40
N LEU A 533 21.47 7.05 0.66
CA LEU A 533 21.26 6.66 2.05
C LEU A 533 20.21 7.57 2.68
N LEU A 534 19.17 6.97 3.25
CA LEU A 534 18.15 7.66 4.04
C LEU A 534 18.23 7.20 5.50
N LEU A 535 18.38 8.14 6.40
CA LEU A 535 18.33 7.95 7.84
C LEU A 535 17.10 8.63 8.38
N SER A 536 16.35 7.98 9.26
CA SER A 536 15.16 8.56 9.85
C SER A 536 14.99 8.16 11.32
N ALA A 537 14.48 9.08 12.11
CA ALA A 537 14.11 8.86 13.51
C ALA A 537 12.85 9.67 13.86
N GLY A 538 11.97 9.10 14.71
CA GLY A 538 10.78 9.81 15.11
C GLY A 538 10.02 9.17 16.27
N LYS A 539 9.10 9.96 16.84
CA LYS A 539 8.10 9.53 17.81
C LYS A 539 6.72 9.92 17.30
N TYR A 540 5.81 8.97 17.27
CA TYR A 540 4.50 9.07 16.64
C TYR A 540 3.39 8.69 17.61
N HIS A 541 2.19 9.23 17.38
CA HIS A 541 0.99 8.93 18.15
C HIS A 541 -0.20 8.72 17.23
N THR A 542 -1.13 7.86 17.65
CA THR A 542 -2.42 7.61 17.00
C THR A 542 -3.47 7.26 18.03
N TYR A 543 -4.73 7.53 17.74
CA TYR A 543 -5.85 6.97 18.50
C TYR A 543 -6.36 5.71 17.81
N ASN A 544 -6.58 4.63 18.56
CA ASN A 544 -7.31 3.50 18.03
C ASN A 544 -8.82 3.82 17.94
N VAL A 545 -9.52 3.06 17.13
CA VAL A 545 -10.99 3.11 17.07
C VAL A 545 -11.52 2.06 18.05
N PRO A 546 -12.41 2.43 19.00
CA PRO A 546 -12.94 1.49 19.97
C PRO A 546 -13.75 0.37 19.32
N ALA A 547 -13.70 -0.82 19.92
CA ALA A 547 -14.59 -1.93 19.64
C ALA A 547 -15.80 -1.92 20.61
N TYR A 548 -16.80 -2.78 20.39
CA TYR A 548 -18.02 -2.79 21.21
C TYR A 548 -17.76 -3.10 22.70
N ASN A 549 -16.67 -3.80 23.03
CA ASN A 549 -16.23 -4.14 24.38
C ASN A 549 -15.12 -3.23 24.91
N SER A 550 -14.65 -2.29 24.10
CA SER A 550 -13.63 -1.28 24.44
C SER A 550 -14.26 0.10 24.37
N GLN A 551 -14.54 0.69 25.52
CA GLN A 551 -15.33 1.92 25.61
C GLN A 551 -14.52 3.21 25.45
N ASN A 552 -13.25 3.16 25.02
CA ASN A 552 -12.38 4.32 24.96
C ASN A 552 -11.53 4.38 23.69
N PHE A 553 -11.33 5.60 23.18
CA PHE A 553 -10.28 5.90 22.22
C PHE A 553 -8.92 5.90 22.92
N ALA A 554 -8.17 4.82 22.87
CA ALA A 554 -6.86 4.74 23.49
C ALA A 554 -5.80 5.42 22.64
N LEU A 555 -4.91 6.19 23.30
CA LEU A 555 -3.76 6.78 22.62
C LEU A 555 -2.61 5.77 22.56
N HIS A 556 -2.19 5.43 21.35
CA HIS A 556 -1.03 4.59 21.06
C HIS A 556 0.16 5.45 20.68
N SER A 557 1.37 4.93 20.87
CA SER A 557 2.59 5.64 20.47
C SER A 557 3.65 4.68 19.97
N SER A 558 4.55 5.18 19.10
CA SER A 558 5.75 4.46 18.72
C SER A 558 6.98 5.36 18.65
N ARG A 559 8.17 4.77 18.87
CA ARG A 559 9.48 5.36 18.56
C ARG A 559 10.11 4.50 17.48
N GLN A 560 10.55 5.13 16.40
CA GLN A 560 11.06 4.43 15.23
C GLN A 560 12.40 5.02 14.80
N TYR A 561 13.27 4.13 14.33
CA TYR A 561 14.57 4.45 13.74
C TYR A 561 14.73 3.60 12.50
N SER A 562 15.17 4.16 11.38
CA SER A 562 15.44 3.40 10.17
C SER A 562 16.66 3.91 9.43
N VAL A 563 17.29 2.97 8.73
CA VAL A 563 18.39 3.18 7.79
C VAL A 563 17.99 2.48 6.50
N ASP A 564 17.89 3.22 5.41
CA ASP A 564 17.49 2.70 4.12
C ASP A 564 18.58 3.08 3.07
N LEU A 565 19.27 2.07 2.53
CA LEU A 565 20.27 2.21 1.48
C LEU A 565 19.66 1.75 0.16
N THR A 566 19.67 2.62 -0.84
CA THR A 566 19.25 2.29 -2.20
C THR A 566 20.40 2.40 -3.16
N SER A 567 20.46 1.50 -4.14
CA SER A 567 21.50 1.51 -5.15
C SER A 567 20.95 1.12 -6.52
N HIS A 568 21.45 1.78 -7.56
CA HIS A 568 21.21 1.43 -8.96
C HIS A 568 22.53 1.12 -9.63
N ILE A 569 22.85 -0.17 -9.83
CA ILE A 569 24.13 -0.65 -10.37
C ILE A 569 23.86 -1.65 -11.49
N TYR A 570 24.41 -1.44 -12.68
CA TYR A 570 24.26 -2.34 -13.84
C TYR A 570 22.81 -2.74 -14.13
N ASP A 571 21.89 -1.77 -14.08
CA ASP A 571 20.43 -1.96 -14.24
C ASP A 571 19.77 -2.81 -13.11
N PHE A 572 20.46 -3.05 -12.00
CA PHE A 572 19.87 -3.59 -10.79
C PHE A 572 19.45 -2.46 -9.85
N ASP A 573 18.20 -2.50 -9.42
CA ASP A 573 17.68 -1.72 -8.30
C ASP A 573 17.83 -2.55 -7.04
N LEU A 574 18.67 -2.11 -6.13
CA LEU A 574 18.97 -2.79 -4.87
C LEU A 574 18.54 -1.90 -3.71
N LYS A 575 17.89 -2.49 -2.71
CA LYS A 575 17.54 -1.81 -1.46
C LYS A 575 17.90 -2.68 -0.28
N LEU A 576 18.48 -2.06 0.73
CA LEU A 576 18.78 -2.67 2.03
C LEU A 576 18.27 -1.73 3.11
N SER A 577 17.34 -2.22 3.93
CA SER A 577 16.77 -1.45 5.01
C SER A 577 16.93 -2.16 6.35
N SER A 578 17.18 -1.39 7.40
CA SER A 578 17.18 -1.89 8.78
C SER A 578 16.38 -0.93 9.66
N TYR A 579 15.61 -1.46 10.59
CA TYR A 579 14.80 -0.64 11.47
C TYR A 579 14.70 -1.18 12.89
N LEU A 580 14.43 -0.27 13.81
CA LEU A 580 14.06 -0.54 15.19
C LEU A 580 12.81 0.25 15.52
N LYS A 581 11.80 -0.42 16.06
CA LYS A 581 10.54 0.19 16.45
C LYS A 581 10.14 -0.29 17.85
N ASN A 582 9.71 0.64 18.70
CA ASN A 582 9.12 0.34 19.98
C ASN A 582 7.71 0.93 20.02
N GLU A 583 6.70 0.09 20.12
CA GLU A 583 5.28 0.48 20.14
C GLU A 583 4.72 0.30 21.56
N ASN A 584 3.91 1.25 21.99
CA ASN A 584 3.09 1.14 23.20
C ASN A 584 1.63 1.22 22.74
N THR A 585 0.93 0.10 22.85
CA THR A 585 -0.48 -0.04 22.47
C THR A 585 -1.31 -0.45 23.68
N ARG A 586 -2.62 -0.38 23.55
CA ARG A 586 -3.55 -1.04 24.45
C ARG A 586 -4.24 -2.13 23.68
N ASP A 587 -4.02 -3.35 24.12
CA ASP A 587 -4.62 -4.52 23.52
C ASP A 587 -5.55 -5.19 24.56
N TYR A 588 -6.66 -5.71 24.06
CA TYR A 588 -7.60 -6.47 24.89
C TYR A 588 -7.13 -7.92 24.94
N PHE A 589 -7.09 -8.48 26.12
CA PHE A 589 -6.77 -9.89 26.35
C PHE A 589 -8.05 -10.64 26.71
N ALA A 590 -8.47 -11.54 25.83
CA ALA A 590 -9.67 -12.34 26.02
C ALA A 590 -9.61 -13.21 27.28
N GLU A 591 -8.41 -13.66 27.66
CA GLU A 591 -8.14 -14.53 28.83
C GLU A 591 -8.67 -13.96 30.15
N ASN A 592 -8.73 -12.65 30.28
CA ASN A 592 -9.17 -12.01 31.52
C ASN A 592 -10.17 -10.87 31.30
N GLY A 593 -10.64 -10.63 30.09
CA GLY A 593 -11.59 -9.59 29.75
C GLY A 593 -11.11 -8.18 30.01
N LYS A 594 -9.78 -7.93 30.07
CA LYS A 594 -9.22 -6.64 30.43
C LYS A 594 -8.29 -6.08 29.35
N GLU A 595 -8.34 -4.77 29.18
CA GLU A 595 -7.31 -4.08 28.40
C GLU A 595 -6.01 -4.00 29.21
N ALA A 596 -4.90 -4.27 28.53
CA ALA A 596 -3.57 -4.08 29.10
C ALA A 596 -2.70 -3.23 28.17
N VAL A 597 -1.76 -2.51 28.76
CA VAL A 597 -0.71 -1.83 28.01
C VAL A 597 0.30 -2.85 27.51
N VAL A 598 0.48 -2.91 26.22
CA VAL A 598 1.40 -3.81 25.54
C VAL A 598 2.57 -3.01 24.99
N GLU A 599 3.77 -3.40 25.38
CA GLU A 599 5.00 -2.90 24.78
C GLU A 599 5.47 -3.91 23.71
N ARG A 600 5.51 -3.49 22.44
CA ARG A 600 6.03 -4.30 21.35
C ARG A 600 7.36 -3.73 20.87
N ARG A 601 8.37 -4.58 20.78
CA ARG A 601 9.66 -4.24 20.21
C ARG A 601 9.88 -5.01 18.92
N LEU A 602 10.11 -4.28 17.83
CA LEU A 602 10.32 -4.81 16.50
C LEU A 602 11.69 -4.39 15.98
N LYS A 603 12.41 -5.35 15.42
CA LYS A 603 13.65 -5.13 14.70
C LYS A 603 13.54 -5.85 13.37
N GLY A 604 13.99 -5.24 12.30
CA GLY A 604 13.92 -5.89 11.00
C GLY A 604 15.09 -5.55 10.10
N LEU A 605 15.29 -6.46 9.15
CA LEU A 605 16.21 -6.31 8.04
C LEU A 605 15.45 -6.66 6.76
N GLU A 606 15.49 -5.78 5.78
CA GLU A 606 14.82 -5.91 4.50
C GLU A 606 15.86 -5.82 3.39
N PHE A 607 15.81 -6.72 2.45
CA PHE A 607 16.59 -6.67 1.21
C PHE A 607 15.66 -6.84 0.02
N SER A 608 15.83 -6.03 -1.00
CA SER A 608 15.14 -6.23 -2.27
C SER A 608 16.06 -6.00 -3.46
N VAL A 609 15.77 -6.71 -4.54
CA VAL A 609 16.45 -6.61 -5.82
C VAL A 609 15.42 -6.61 -6.94
N ALA A 610 15.56 -5.71 -7.89
CA ALA A 610 14.78 -5.72 -9.12
C ALA A 610 15.69 -5.47 -10.33
N ARG A 611 15.34 -6.07 -11.47
CA ARG A 611 16.02 -5.84 -12.75
C ARG A 611 15.10 -6.16 -13.92
N THR A 612 15.19 -5.35 -14.97
CA THR A 612 14.54 -5.65 -16.26
C THR A 612 15.59 -5.90 -17.32
N ILE A 613 15.55 -7.07 -17.95
CA ILE A 613 16.44 -7.49 -19.04
C ILE A 613 15.59 -7.77 -20.28
N GLY A 614 15.62 -6.86 -21.24
CA GLY A 614 14.82 -6.98 -22.45
C GLY A 614 13.33 -7.12 -22.15
N ARG A 615 12.79 -8.33 -22.31
CA ARG A 615 11.36 -8.65 -22.08
C ARG A 615 11.08 -9.30 -20.74
N PHE A 616 12.10 -9.53 -19.92
CA PHE A 616 11.97 -10.15 -18.62
C PHE A 616 12.17 -9.11 -17.52
N SER A 617 11.26 -9.06 -16.57
CA SER A 617 11.42 -8.30 -15.33
C SER A 617 11.49 -9.27 -14.16
N PHE A 618 12.50 -9.11 -13.33
CA PHE A 618 12.74 -9.90 -12.12
C PHE A 618 12.63 -8.98 -10.91
N ALA A 619 11.94 -9.43 -9.87
CA ALA A 619 11.93 -8.79 -8.57
C ALA A 619 12.05 -9.87 -7.48
N GLY A 620 12.81 -9.58 -6.43
CA GLY A 620 12.96 -10.46 -5.28
C GLY A 620 13.09 -9.66 -4.01
N SER A 621 12.57 -10.17 -2.90
CA SER A 621 12.74 -9.59 -1.58
C SER A 621 12.93 -10.64 -0.51
N TYR A 622 13.69 -10.27 0.52
CA TYR A 622 13.88 -11.00 1.76
C TYR A 622 13.65 -10.06 2.92
N THR A 623 12.82 -10.47 3.87
CA THR A 623 12.54 -9.71 5.09
C THR A 623 12.71 -10.60 6.30
N PHE A 624 13.44 -10.11 7.31
CA PHE A 624 13.62 -10.71 8.62
C PHE A 624 13.00 -9.78 9.66
N ILE A 625 12.26 -10.35 10.64
CA ILE A 625 11.64 -9.60 11.74
C ILE A 625 11.82 -10.37 13.04
N ASP A 626 12.45 -9.72 14.04
CA ASP A 626 12.40 -10.11 15.44
C ASP A 626 11.37 -9.22 16.16
N SER A 627 10.23 -9.81 16.51
CA SER A 627 9.10 -9.11 17.13
C SER A 627 8.80 -9.71 18.50
N ARG A 628 8.92 -8.89 19.53
CA ARG A 628 8.71 -9.26 20.93
C ARG A 628 7.60 -8.43 21.57
N VAL A 629 6.71 -9.09 22.27
CA VAL A 629 5.65 -8.50 23.07
C VAL A 629 6.01 -8.62 24.53
N ARG A 630 5.95 -7.50 25.26
CA ARG A 630 6.17 -7.45 26.68
C ARG A 630 4.85 -7.21 27.42
N LEU A 631 4.52 -8.15 28.31
CA LEU A 631 3.36 -8.11 29.19
C LEU A 631 3.87 -8.07 30.64
N GLY A 632 3.81 -6.91 31.26
CA GLY A 632 4.41 -6.73 32.58
C GLY A 632 5.92 -6.98 32.59
N LYS A 633 6.35 -8.03 33.32
CA LYS A 633 7.78 -8.42 33.42
C LYS A 633 8.21 -9.49 32.43
N LYS A 634 7.28 -10.19 31.78
CA LYS A 634 7.56 -11.26 30.85
C LYS A 634 7.62 -10.75 29.40
N SER A 635 8.46 -11.37 28.59
CA SER A 635 8.61 -11.08 27.16
C SER A 635 8.33 -12.35 26.36
N TYR A 636 7.47 -12.22 25.37
CA TYR A 636 7.01 -13.31 24.50
C TYR A 636 7.31 -13.00 23.05
N ARG A 637 7.26 -14.00 22.18
CA ARG A 637 7.23 -13.79 20.73
C ARG A 637 5.92 -13.15 20.33
N SER A 638 5.95 -12.26 19.36
CA SER A 638 4.73 -11.77 18.69
C SER A 638 4.24 -12.84 17.70
N ALA A 639 2.96 -12.84 17.36
CA ALA A 639 2.43 -13.69 16.30
C ALA A 639 3.21 -13.48 14.98
N ASN A 640 3.61 -12.25 14.68
CA ASN A 640 4.34 -11.85 13.47
C ASN A 640 5.88 -11.83 13.64
N ASP A 641 6.44 -12.66 14.54
CA ASP A 641 7.88 -12.88 14.65
C ASP A 641 8.33 -13.84 13.55
N MET A 642 9.07 -13.34 12.53
CA MET A 642 9.36 -14.11 11.33
C MET A 642 10.85 -14.09 10.98
N ASP A 643 11.46 -15.25 10.97
CA ASP A 643 12.86 -15.41 10.58
C ASP A 643 13.09 -15.13 9.09
N TYR A 644 12.06 -15.25 8.26
CA TYR A 644 12.13 -14.93 6.84
C TYR A 644 10.74 -14.67 6.25
N ILE A 645 10.67 -13.73 5.32
CA ILE A 645 9.61 -13.61 4.32
C ILE A 645 10.32 -13.46 2.98
N ILE A 646 10.13 -14.41 2.08
CA ILE A 646 10.73 -14.42 0.75
C ILE A 646 9.60 -14.18 -0.25
N ARG A 647 9.79 -13.22 -1.15
CA ARG A 647 8.90 -12.99 -2.29
C ARG A 647 9.72 -12.84 -3.54
N THR A 648 9.33 -13.51 -4.61
CA THR A 648 9.98 -13.39 -5.92
C THR A 648 8.92 -13.27 -7.01
N SER A 649 9.22 -12.48 -8.02
CA SER A 649 8.36 -12.26 -9.18
C SER A 649 9.19 -12.29 -10.45
N ILE A 650 8.70 -12.99 -11.46
CA ILE A 650 9.27 -13.01 -12.80
C ILE A 650 8.15 -12.66 -13.78
N VAL A 651 8.32 -11.64 -14.60
CA VAL A 651 7.36 -11.23 -15.63
C VAL A 651 8.03 -11.30 -17.00
N TRP A 652 7.46 -12.09 -17.88
CA TRP A 652 7.85 -12.18 -19.28
C TRP A 652 6.84 -11.45 -20.16
N ARG A 653 7.28 -10.41 -20.87
CA ARG A 653 6.50 -9.65 -21.84
C ARG A 653 6.87 -10.07 -23.24
N THR A 654 5.97 -10.73 -23.94
CA THR A 654 6.21 -11.20 -25.31
C THR A 654 6.00 -10.08 -26.34
N ALA A 655 6.54 -10.26 -27.56
CA ALA A 655 6.30 -9.33 -28.68
C ALA A 655 4.82 -9.21 -29.06
N ASN A 656 4.05 -10.28 -28.84
CA ASN A 656 2.63 -10.34 -29.16
C ASN A 656 1.73 -9.88 -28.01
N GLN A 657 2.25 -9.04 -27.11
CA GLN A 657 1.51 -8.43 -26.00
C GLN A 657 0.93 -9.43 -24.97
N TRP A 658 1.54 -10.62 -24.84
CA TRP A 658 1.30 -11.48 -23.70
C TRP A 658 2.21 -11.06 -22.55
N ASN A 659 1.64 -10.99 -21.35
CA ASN A 659 2.38 -10.85 -20.11
C ASN A 659 2.16 -12.11 -19.29
N ILE A 660 3.24 -12.84 -19.03
CA ILE A 660 3.23 -14.06 -18.23
C ILE A 660 4.04 -13.77 -16.97
N GLY A 661 3.39 -13.86 -15.82
CA GLY A 661 3.97 -13.58 -14.51
C GLY A 661 3.96 -14.82 -13.63
N ILE A 662 5.06 -15.09 -12.94
CA ILE A 662 5.16 -16.11 -11.91
C ILE A 662 5.58 -15.40 -10.62
N ASN A 663 4.84 -15.64 -9.54
CA ASN A 663 5.17 -15.17 -8.21
C ASN A 663 5.36 -16.35 -7.28
N PHE A 664 6.35 -16.24 -6.42
CA PHE A 664 6.57 -17.19 -5.33
C PHE A 664 6.66 -16.41 -4.03
N SER A 665 5.97 -16.89 -3.00
CA SER A 665 6.03 -16.36 -1.63
C SER A 665 6.25 -17.50 -0.63
N ALA A 666 7.12 -17.26 0.34
CA ALA A 666 7.38 -18.22 1.41
C ALA A 666 7.62 -17.48 2.74
N ARG A 667 7.07 -18.00 3.83
CA ARG A 667 7.28 -17.50 5.19
C ARG A 667 7.15 -18.62 6.21
N PRO A 668 7.68 -18.48 7.44
CA PRO A 668 7.38 -19.39 8.52
C PRO A 668 5.90 -19.29 8.92
N GLY A 669 5.43 -20.24 9.69
CA GLY A 669 4.13 -20.17 10.34
C GLY A 669 4.06 -19.03 11.35
N LEU A 670 2.86 -18.56 11.65
CA LEU A 670 2.62 -17.59 12.71
C LEU A 670 2.70 -18.26 14.08
N TYR A 671 3.16 -17.51 15.08
CA TYR A 671 3.08 -17.94 16.47
C TYR A 671 1.66 -17.73 17.00
N TYR A 672 1.19 -18.69 17.79
CA TYR A 672 -0.12 -18.63 18.43
C TYR A 672 -0.08 -19.18 19.86
N THR A 673 -1.06 -18.80 20.66
CA THR A 673 -1.28 -19.34 22.00
C THR A 673 -2.13 -20.59 21.87
N PRO A 674 -1.63 -21.77 22.22
CA PRO A 674 -2.39 -23.01 22.09
C PRO A 674 -3.53 -23.06 23.12
N VAL A 675 -4.62 -23.74 22.76
CA VAL A 675 -5.65 -24.15 23.71
C VAL A 675 -5.22 -25.52 24.25
N GLU A 676 -4.83 -25.56 25.50
CA GLU A 676 -4.38 -26.82 26.16
C GLU A 676 -5.57 -27.67 26.58
N TYR A 677 -6.60 -27.01 27.11
CA TYR A 677 -7.82 -27.69 27.57
C TYR A 677 -9.04 -26.86 27.20
N ALA A 678 -10.17 -27.54 27.02
CA ALA A 678 -11.47 -26.95 26.96
C ALA A 678 -12.37 -27.59 28.02
N LEU A 679 -12.88 -26.78 28.94
CA LEU A 679 -13.85 -27.23 29.92
C LEU A 679 -15.24 -27.10 29.31
N ASN A 680 -16.01 -28.18 29.28
CA ASN A 680 -17.42 -28.12 28.94
C ASN A 680 -18.18 -27.56 30.12
N ILE A 681 -18.72 -26.34 29.98
CA ILE A 681 -19.43 -25.62 31.04
C ILE A 681 -20.93 -25.94 30.98
N SER A 682 -21.45 -26.19 29.78
CA SER A 682 -22.82 -26.63 29.53
C SER A 682 -22.87 -27.38 28.19
N ASP A 683 -23.97 -28.02 27.85
CA ASP A 683 -24.16 -28.68 26.56
C ASP A 683 -23.83 -27.70 25.42
N ASN A 684 -22.73 -27.98 24.69
CA ASN A 684 -22.17 -27.19 23.59
C ASN A 684 -21.42 -25.88 23.94
N VAL A 685 -21.19 -25.55 25.21
CA VAL A 685 -20.39 -24.39 25.61
C VAL A 685 -19.04 -24.82 26.15
N TRP A 686 -17.97 -24.43 25.52
CA TRP A 686 -16.60 -24.79 25.84
C TRP A 686 -15.79 -23.60 26.30
N PHE A 687 -15.26 -23.64 27.51
CA PHE A 687 -14.34 -22.63 28.01
C PHE A 687 -12.89 -22.98 27.65
N PRO A 688 -12.20 -22.20 26.82
CA PRO A 688 -10.82 -22.49 26.46
C PRO A 688 -9.85 -22.19 27.61
N LEU A 689 -8.96 -23.13 27.91
CA LEU A 689 -7.81 -22.90 28.77
C LEU A 689 -6.59 -22.75 27.89
N TYR A 690 -5.98 -21.58 27.95
CA TYR A 690 -4.85 -21.24 27.11
C TYR A 690 -3.53 -21.66 27.76
N GLY A 691 -2.63 -22.18 26.94
CA GLY A 691 -1.23 -22.41 27.29
C GLY A 691 -0.41 -21.13 27.35
N ASP A 692 0.91 -21.27 27.25
CA ASP A 692 1.80 -20.10 27.24
C ASP A 692 1.58 -19.21 25.99
N TYR A 693 1.61 -17.90 26.20
CA TYR A 693 1.34 -16.91 25.16
C TYR A 693 2.30 -17.07 23.97
N ASN A 694 1.74 -17.28 22.76
CA ASN A 694 2.48 -17.44 21.50
C ASN A 694 3.60 -18.49 21.59
N SER A 695 3.35 -19.62 22.25
CA SER A 695 4.35 -20.67 22.46
C SER A 695 4.47 -21.67 21.30
N GLU A 696 3.45 -21.78 20.47
CA GLU A 696 3.42 -22.68 19.32
C GLU A 696 3.40 -21.94 18.00
N GLN A 697 3.70 -22.66 16.91
CA GLN A 697 3.81 -22.10 15.57
C GLN A 697 3.05 -22.96 14.58
N VAL A 698 2.19 -22.36 13.75
CA VAL A 698 1.54 -23.08 12.65
C VAL A 698 2.54 -23.45 11.55
N THR A 699 2.13 -24.31 10.63
CA THR A 699 2.98 -24.73 9.50
C THR A 699 3.42 -23.56 8.63
N ALA A 700 4.60 -23.69 8.00
CA ALA A 700 5.11 -22.69 7.07
C ALA A 700 4.20 -22.55 5.84
N TYR A 701 4.06 -21.32 5.36
CA TYR A 701 3.26 -20.97 4.19
C TYR A 701 4.14 -20.87 2.94
N HIS A 702 3.66 -21.44 1.84
CA HIS A 702 4.24 -21.32 0.50
C HIS A 702 3.14 -21.08 -0.53
N SER A 703 3.35 -20.14 -1.43
CA SER A 703 2.45 -19.85 -2.55
C SER A 703 3.23 -19.74 -3.86
N LEU A 704 2.66 -20.25 -4.93
CA LEU A 704 3.16 -20.10 -6.30
C LEU A 704 1.98 -19.71 -7.20
N ASP A 705 2.03 -18.49 -7.73
CA ASP A 705 0.97 -17.92 -8.54
C ASP A 705 1.43 -17.74 -9.98
N LEU A 706 0.58 -18.12 -10.93
CA LEU A 706 0.76 -17.91 -12.36
C LEU A 706 -0.28 -16.91 -12.87
N THR A 707 0.19 -15.84 -13.48
CA THR A 707 -0.67 -14.84 -14.12
C THR A 707 -0.39 -14.79 -15.61
N VAL A 708 -1.44 -14.87 -16.42
CA VAL A 708 -1.33 -14.75 -17.87
C VAL A 708 -2.30 -13.69 -18.36
N ASN A 709 -1.77 -12.62 -18.95
CA ASN A 709 -2.54 -11.52 -19.51
C ASN A 709 -2.24 -11.37 -20.99
N LYS A 710 -3.28 -11.11 -21.80
CA LYS A 710 -3.16 -10.78 -23.21
C LYS A 710 -3.82 -9.44 -23.49
N ILE A 711 -3.07 -8.51 -24.09
CA ILE A 711 -3.62 -7.25 -24.59
C ILE A 711 -3.99 -7.44 -26.05
N PHE A 712 -5.26 -7.17 -26.40
CA PHE A 712 -5.74 -7.15 -27.76
C PHE A 712 -5.91 -5.70 -28.20
N PRO A 713 -5.00 -5.14 -29.02
CA PRO A 713 -5.22 -3.81 -29.58
C PRO A 713 -6.40 -3.90 -30.56
N LEU A 714 -7.51 -3.25 -30.24
CA LEU A 714 -8.59 -3.07 -31.17
C LEU A 714 -8.15 -1.99 -32.17
N ASN A 715 -7.70 -2.43 -33.36
CA ASN A 715 -7.37 -1.53 -34.45
C ASN A 715 -8.63 -0.78 -34.90
N LYS A 716 -8.60 0.54 -34.73
CA LYS A 716 -9.57 1.51 -35.26
C LYS A 716 -10.98 1.42 -34.66
N GLY A 717 -11.14 1.94 -33.45
CA GLY A 717 -12.37 2.65 -33.12
C GLY A 717 -12.30 4.05 -33.74
N HIS A 718 -13.12 4.34 -34.70
CA HIS A 718 -13.41 5.72 -35.13
C HIS A 718 -14.20 6.45 -34.06
#